data_ccfc520c0082b8ec1fa03ebf7799aa07
#
_entry.id   ccfc520c0082b8ec1fa03ebf7799aa07
#
_cell.length_a   1.000
_cell.length_b   1.000
_cell.length_c   1.000
_cell.angle_alpha   90.00
_cell.angle_beta   90.00
_cell.angle_gamma   90.00
#
_symmetry.space_group_name_H-M   'P 1'
#
loop_
_entity.id
_entity.type
_entity.pdbx_description
1 polymer ?
#
loop_
_entity_poly.entity_id
_entity_poly.type
_entity_poly.pdbx_seq_one_letter_code
_entity_poly.pdbx_strand_id
1 'polypeptide(L)'
;MNSYQFANYFNEGSINGGGKAIFDEDTMERIQQYMNGQITTSTIANANGNWQFHEKANDNVNWYKTHYKWAWSQEHNLNINGGSDKSQYYVSANYLDQDGNLRYGKDSYERISTNAKFNAQPFKWLDIEVNTKYVYTKLDNPLYSDMNGLFYHDVVRMWPTMPFKDPNGYYMRNGKLGQLTNGSRSITSNNNVYLQGQLVFHPLKNWNIYANVGLRLIDQVQRQNLNKVYEHNVAGEALELAYGGEYAVGQTGAMQYWTKANHLTTSLYSDYSFSFDEHQFKVMAGVNTEKYNNRYLSVKRMDLITESIPEIGAATGEDKINEASAYTWATAGFFGRINYDYSNKYFIAGNLRYDGSSRFLRKDRWGLFGSFSLGWNIAAEDFFSVNENIINQLKPRVSWGTLGNQNTKSYYPMYLLQTVKTNGGSWLMGDSKPTVAGMPGTLSSSLTWETVQSLNIGFDLGMLRNRLNINFDYFIRKTLDMVGPASEVASIYGIGMPASNNTDLRTKGWEIAASWRDKIGQINYNIGFNMADSRSFVDKYPNESKSLSTYYKDQELGAIWGYVTHGIAKSQSEMDEWIKDNNPSWGSGWGEGDIMFKDLNGDKVINEGANTADDPGDRKIIGNSTPRFRFGLDLGCEWKGIDFSMFWQGVAKRDLWLDGPMFWGISGGEWQSTGLKEHLDYYRPENTTSVFGPNTNAYFPKMYMSKDMNQKVQTRYLQNGAYARLKNIQLGYTFPTQIINKLHMQKLRVYVSAENVLTITSLPSGFDPETTYSSYSDGNSGKTYPLQTTISFGLNATF
;
A
#
# COMPACT_ATOMS: atom_id res chain seq x y z
N MET A 1 25.49 -11.35 6.57
CA MET A 1 26.77 -11.72 7.26
C MET A 1 26.59 -13.07 7.95
N ASN A 2 27.71 -13.83 8.16
CA ASN A 2 27.74 -14.91 9.14
C ASN A 2 27.96 -14.32 10.54
N SER A 3 27.88 -15.14 11.57
CA SER A 3 27.96 -14.69 12.98
C SER A 3 29.29 -14.05 13.35
N TYR A 4 30.42 -14.54 12.83
CA TYR A 4 31.71 -13.95 13.07
C TYR A 4 31.88 -12.56 12.43
N GLN A 5 31.42 -12.43 11.19
CA GLN A 5 31.38 -11.12 10.52
C GLN A 5 30.46 -10.14 11.24
N PHE A 6 29.28 -10.61 11.66
CA PHE A 6 28.30 -9.80 12.38
C PHE A 6 28.85 -9.31 13.70
N ALA A 7 29.46 -10.18 14.50
CA ALA A 7 30.00 -9.83 15.82
C ALA A 7 31.14 -8.80 15.73
N ASN A 8 32.07 -8.96 14.76
CA ASN A 8 33.10 -7.97 14.50
C ASN A 8 32.50 -6.61 14.07
N TYR A 9 31.55 -6.63 13.13
CA TYR A 9 30.87 -5.43 12.65
C TYR A 9 30.17 -4.68 13.80
N PHE A 10 29.46 -5.40 14.68
CA PHE A 10 28.80 -4.82 15.85
C PHE A 10 29.77 -4.29 16.89
N ASN A 11 30.86 -5.02 17.18
CA ASN A 11 31.90 -4.57 18.10
C ASN A 11 32.54 -3.27 17.62
N GLU A 12 32.89 -3.19 16.33
CA GLU A 12 33.47 -1.95 15.75
C GLU A 12 32.47 -0.78 15.82
N GLY A 13 31.20 -1.01 15.50
CA GLY A 13 30.17 0.02 15.59
C GLY A 13 29.92 0.51 17.02
N SER A 14 29.97 -0.38 18.01
CA SER A 14 29.84 -0.03 19.42
C SER A 14 31.04 0.78 19.90
N ILE A 15 32.27 0.35 19.62
CA ILE A 15 33.51 1.03 19.97
C ILE A 15 33.58 2.42 19.32
N ASN A 16 33.25 2.53 18.05
CA ASN A 16 33.16 3.81 17.34
C ASN A 16 32.16 4.76 17.98
N GLY A 17 31.02 4.22 18.47
CA GLY A 17 30.00 4.95 19.21
C GLY A 17 30.43 5.43 20.60
N GLY A 18 31.59 4.99 21.10
CA GLY A 18 32.09 5.27 22.45
C GLY A 18 31.70 4.22 23.49
N GLY A 19 31.13 3.08 23.05
CA GLY A 19 30.82 1.93 23.88
C GLY A 19 31.98 0.94 24.04
N LYS A 20 31.69 -0.22 24.62
CA LYS A 20 32.60 -1.37 24.68
C LYS A 20 32.22 -2.40 23.60
N ALA A 21 33.10 -3.35 23.34
CA ALA A 21 32.78 -4.50 22.53
C ALA A 21 31.58 -5.24 23.12
N ILE A 22 30.58 -5.53 22.26
CA ILE A 22 29.34 -6.25 22.64
C ILE A 22 29.64 -7.72 22.82
N PHE A 23 30.41 -8.30 21.90
CA PHE A 23 30.87 -9.68 21.94
C PHE A 23 32.30 -9.67 22.46
N ASP A 24 32.51 -10.26 23.64
CA ASP A 24 33.85 -10.41 24.23
C ASP A 24 34.69 -11.50 23.54
N GLU A 25 35.95 -11.60 23.90
CA GLU A 25 36.92 -12.54 23.28
C GLU A 25 36.44 -13.99 23.41
N ASP A 26 35.95 -14.39 24.59
CA ASP A 26 35.44 -15.75 24.81
C ASP A 26 34.24 -16.08 23.89
N THR A 27 33.34 -15.12 23.69
CA THR A 27 32.20 -15.27 22.80
C THR A 27 32.65 -15.31 21.33
N MET A 28 33.61 -14.47 20.94
CA MET A 28 34.19 -14.49 19.59
C MET A 28 34.86 -15.82 19.26
N GLU A 29 35.59 -16.40 20.21
CA GLU A 29 36.21 -17.72 20.07
C GLU A 29 35.10 -18.82 19.92
N ARG A 30 34.08 -18.83 20.78
CA ARG A 30 32.97 -19.78 20.65
C ARG A 30 32.22 -19.66 19.34
N ILE A 31 32.01 -18.46 18.82
CA ILE A 31 31.40 -18.26 17.49
C ILE A 31 32.23 -18.95 16.41
N GLN A 32 33.57 -18.82 16.44
CA GLN A 32 34.43 -19.47 15.48
C GLN A 32 34.43 -20.99 15.64
N GLN A 33 34.55 -21.50 16.87
CA GLN A 33 34.50 -22.94 17.18
C GLN A 33 33.17 -23.56 16.73
N TYR A 34 32.04 -22.87 16.95
CA TYR A 34 30.73 -23.37 16.53
C TYR A 34 30.60 -23.39 15.00
N MET A 35 31.03 -22.33 14.32
CA MET A 35 31.00 -22.26 12.86
C MET A 35 31.92 -23.34 12.20
N ASN A 36 33.02 -23.69 12.87
CA ASN A 36 33.94 -24.72 12.40
C ASN A 36 33.54 -26.16 12.85
N GLY A 37 32.40 -26.30 13.57
CA GLY A 37 31.92 -27.60 14.05
C GLY A 37 32.75 -28.20 15.20
N GLN A 38 33.60 -27.41 15.87
CA GLN A 38 34.38 -27.86 17.03
C GLN A 38 33.57 -27.97 18.30
N ILE A 39 32.52 -27.17 18.43
CA ILE A 39 31.49 -27.25 19.48
C ILE A 39 30.10 -27.31 18.83
N THR A 40 29.14 -27.94 19.53
CA THR A 40 27.78 -28.15 19.03
C THR A 40 26.75 -27.29 19.77
N THR A 41 27.15 -26.63 20.84
CA THR A 41 26.27 -25.78 21.65
C THR A 41 26.25 -24.35 21.09
N SER A 42 25.06 -23.84 20.80
CA SER A 42 24.83 -22.50 20.22
C SER A 42 24.77 -21.38 21.27
N THR A 43 24.80 -21.74 22.55
CA THR A 43 24.71 -20.82 23.68
C THR A 43 25.32 -21.43 24.95
N ILE A 44 25.42 -20.61 26.01
CA ILE A 44 25.89 -21.03 27.34
C ILE A 44 24.85 -20.63 28.40
N ALA A 45 24.94 -21.27 29.56
CA ALA A 45 24.15 -20.90 30.73
C ALA A 45 24.67 -19.61 31.37
N ASN A 46 23.77 -18.80 31.92
CA ASN A 46 24.12 -17.70 32.81
C ASN A 46 24.12 -18.15 34.29
N ALA A 47 24.52 -17.25 35.17
CA ALA A 47 24.59 -17.54 36.63
C ALA A 47 23.25 -17.91 37.28
N ASN A 48 22.11 -17.53 36.64
CA ASN A 48 20.76 -17.82 37.11
C ASN A 48 20.18 -19.12 36.52
N GLY A 49 20.99 -19.93 35.84
CA GLY A 49 20.54 -21.18 35.22
C GLY A 49 19.68 -20.98 33.96
N ASN A 50 19.70 -19.82 33.33
CA ASN A 50 18.98 -19.55 32.06
C ASN A 50 19.97 -19.57 30.88
N TRP A 51 19.51 -19.93 29.71
CA TRP A 51 20.32 -19.85 28.48
C TRP A 51 20.53 -18.41 28.06
N GLN A 52 21.76 -18.11 27.63
CA GLN A 52 22.06 -16.82 26.99
C GLN A 52 21.44 -16.77 25.58
N PHE A 53 20.93 -15.61 25.20
CA PHE A 53 20.20 -15.47 23.95
C PHE A 53 20.63 -14.25 23.11
N HIS A 54 21.65 -13.51 23.54
CA HIS A 54 22.06 -12.23 22.95
C HIS A 54 23.58 -12.17 22.78
N GLU A 55 24.26 -11.25 23.48
CA GLU A 55 25.71 -10.97 23.34
C GLU A 55 26.63 -12.13 23.73
N LYS A 56 26.12 -13.12 24.45
CA LYS A 56 26.87 -14.32 24.85
C LYS A 56 26.50 -15.55 24.05
N ALA A 57 25.66 -15.42 23.06
CA ALA A 57 25.23 -16.51 22.19
C ALA A 57 26.15 -16.64 20.97
N ASN A 58 26.26 -17.83 20.41
CA ASN A 58 27.25 -18.17 19.38
C ASN A 58 26.68 -19.01 18.22
N ASP A 59 25.38 -18.96 17.95
CA ASP A 59 24.75 -19.62 16.79
C ASP A 59 25.18 -18.98 15.45
N ASN A 60 24.74 -19.55 14.34
CA ASN A 60 24.99 -19.00 12.99
C ASN A 60 23.74 -19.15 12.12
N VAL A 61 22.67 -18.46 12.47
CA VAL A 61 21.34 -18.60 11.90
C VAL A 61 21.11 -17.64 10.72
N ASN A 62 20.59 -18.15 9.62
CA ASN A 62 20.02 -17.32 8.56
C ASN A 62 18.51 -17.18 8.80
N TRP A 63 18.10 -16.14 9.49
CA TRP A 63 16.72 -15.93 9.92
C TRP A 63 15.72 -15.82 8.77
N TYR A 64 16.11 -15.27 7.61
CA TYR A 64 15.22 -15.23 6.45
C TYR A 64 14.91 -16.65 5.93
N LYS A 65 15.94 -17.51 5.79
CA LYS A 65 15.73 -18.91 5.41
C LYS A 65 14.98 -19.71 6.48
N THR A 66 15.15 -19.32 7.76
CA THR A 66 14.46 -19.94 8.88
C THR A 66 12.97 -19.64 8.87
N HIS A 67 12.59 -18.39 8.67
CA HIS A 67 11.19 -17.96 8.76
C HIS A 67 10.38 -18.18 7.49
N TYR A 68 11.00 -18.13 6.31
CA TYR A 68 10.28 -18.21 5.04
C TYR A 68 10.46 -19.55 4.31
N LYS A 69 9.43 -19.95 3.59
CA LYS A 69 9.39 -21.16 2.76
C LYS A 69 8.64 -20.90 1.46
N TRP A 70 8.73 -21.83 0.52
CA TRP A 70 7.82 -21.91 -0.62
C TRP A 70 6.41 -22.22 -0.13
N ALA A 71 5.43 -21.59 -0.77
CA ALA A 71 4.01 -21.75 -0.46
C ALA A 71 3.24 -22.28 -1.67
N TRP A 72 2.17 -23.02 -1.41
CA TRP A 72 1.27 -23.54 -2.43
C TRP A 72 0.03 -22.67 -2.51
N SER A 73 -0.50 -22.53 -3.74
CA SER A 73 -1.85 -22.02 -3.94
C SER A 73 -2.57 -22.80 -5.02
N GLN A 74 -3.89 -22.91 -4.90
CA GLN A 74 -4.75 -23.52 -5.90
C GLN A 74 -5.98 -22.67 -6.15
N GLU A 75 -6.38 -22.55 -7.40
CA GLU A 75 -7.58 -21.82 -7.80
C GLU A 75 -8.41 -22.66 -8.76
N HIS A 76 -9.70 -22.79 -8.47
CA HIS A 76 -10.67 -23.55 -9.27
C HIS A 76 -11.81 -22.62 -9.68
N ASN A 77 -12.14 -22.63 -10.95
CA ASN A 77 -13.19 -21.80 -11.51
C ASN A 77 -14.16 -22.64 -12.33
N LEU A 78 -15.44 -22.58 -12.00
CA LEU A 78 -16.51 -23.23 -12.74
C LEU A 78 -17.50 -22.16 -13.20
N ASN A 79 -17.89 -22.20 -14.46
CA ASN A 79 -18.97 -21.35 -14.96
C ASN A 79 -19.91 -22.13 -15.86
N ILE A 80 -21.18 -21.75 -15.81
CA ILE A 80 -22.27 -22.31 -16.62
C ILE A 80 -23.07 -21.14 -17.17
N ASN A 81 -23.29 -21.12 -18.45
CA ASN A 81 -24.13 -20.14 -19.10
C ASN A 81 -25.05 -20.77 -20.13
N GLY A 82 -26.19 -20.18 -20.34
CA GLY A 82 -27.15 -20.63 -21.31
C GLY A 82 -28.33 -19.67 -21.42
N GLY A 83 -29.26 -20.01 -22.27
CA GLY A 83 -30.49 -19.21 -22.45
C GLY A 83 -31.20 -19.43 -23.76
N SER A 84 -32.15 -18.57 -24.00
CA SER A 84 -32.95 -18.43 -25.22
C SER A 84 -32.91 -16.97 -25.68
N ASP A 85 -33.64 -16.68 -26.77
CA ASP A 85 -33.80 -15.30 -27.26
C ASP A 85 -34.44 -14.35 -26.22
N LYS A 86 -35.18 -14.91 -25.24
CA LYS A 86 -35.95 -14.15 -24.24
C LYS A 86 -35.35 -14.21 -22.84
N SER A 87 -34.40 -15.07 -22.59
CA SER A 87 -33.77 -15.21 -21.27
C SER A 87 -32.37 -15.74 -21.37
N GLN A 88 -31.47 -15.24 -20.56
CA GLN A 88 -30.07 -15.64 -20.47
C GLN A 88 -29.67 -15.75 -19.00
N TYR A 89 -28.84 -16.74 -18.72
CA TYR A 89 -28.28 -16.89 -17.39
C TYR A 89 -26.77 -17.18 -17.46
N TYR A 90 -26.10 -16.73 -16.43
CA TYR A 90 -24.69 -17.01 -16.17
C TYR A 90 -24.50 -17.28 -14.68
N VAL A 91 -23.88 -18.41 -14.35
CA VAL A 91 -23.55 -18.76 -12.97
C VAL A 91 -22.08 -19.14 -12.93
N SER A 92 -21.33 -18.60 -11.97
CA SER A 92 -19.93 -18.98 -11.74
C SER A 92 -19.67 -19.19 -10.26
N ALA A 93 -18.73 -20.10 -9.99
CA ALA A 93 -18.15 -20.33 -8.67
C ALA A 93 -16.62 -20.35 -8.80
N ASN A 94 -15.95 -19.67 -7.89
CA ASN A 94 -14.49 -19.64 -7.79
C ASN A 94 -14.09 -20.00 -6.36
N TYR A 95 -13.09 -20.87 -6.25
CA TYR A 95 -12.44 -21.24 -5.00
C TYR A 95 -10.94 -20.97 -5.14
N LEU A 96 -10.39 -20.19 -4.22
CA LEU A 96 -8.95 -19.93 -4.08
C LEU A 96 -8.54 -20.33 -2.68
N ASP A 97 -7.47 -21.12 -2.58
CA ASP A 97 -6.79 -21.47 -1.34
C ASP A 97 -5.29 -21.20 -1.52
N GLN A 98 -4.73 -20.37 -0.66
CA GLN A 98 -3.37 -19.89 -0.73
C GLN A 98 -2.70 -19.99 0.63
N ASP A 99 -1.66 -20.81 0.74
CA ASP A 99 -0.75 -20.77 1.87
C ASP A 99 0.17 -19.56 1.79
N GLY A 100 0.54 -19.01 2.94
CA GLY A 100 1.53 -17.96 3.04
C GLY A 100 2.96 -18.51 3.13
N ASN A 101 3.93 -17.59 3.11
CA ASN A 101 5.36 -17.93 3.07
C ASN A 101 5.97 -18.23 4.44
N LEU A 102 5.23 -18.07 5.54
CA LEU A 102 5.77 -18.38 6.87
C LEU A 102 5.98 -19.88 7.02
N ARG A 103 7.19 -20.25 7.43
CA ARG A 103 7.52 -21.67 7.71
C ARG A 103 6.86 -22.14 8.98
N TYR A 104 6.72 -21.28 9.98
CA TYR A 104 6.18 -21.55 11.30
C TYR A 104 4.91 -20.75 11.53
N GLY A 105 3.93 -21.37 12.19
CA GLY A 105 2.68 -20.72 12.58
C GLY A 105 1.63 -20.65 11.49
N LYS A 106 1.82 -21.22 10.32
CA LYS A 106 0.89 -21.31 9.19
C LYS A 106 0.07 -20.00 8.97
N ASP A 107 0.36 -19.26 7.92
CA ASP A 107 -0.45 -18.18 7.38
C ASP A 107 -1.18 -18.66 6.13
N SER A 108 -2.46 -18.32 5.97
CA SER A 108 -3.25 -18.76 4.80
C SER A 108 -4.38 -17.80 4.47
N TYR A 109 -4.75 -17.80 3.20
CA TYR A 109 -5.89 -17.05 2.67
C TYR A 109 -6.79 -17.95 1.84
N GLU A 110 -8.08 -17.96 2.16
CA GLU A 110 -9.12 -18.68 1.44
C GLU A 110 -10.15 -17.71 0.88
N ARG A 111 -10.61 -17.94 -0.35
CA ARG A 111 -11.69 -17.18 -0.97
C ARG A 111 -12.66 -18.11 -1.71
N ILE A 112 -13.94 -17.97 -1.38
CA ILE A 112 -15.03 -18.55 -2.14
C ILE A 112 -15.84 -17.40 -2.73
N SER A 113 -16.06 -17.39 -4.03
CA SER A 113 -16.93 -16.42 -4.65
C SER A 113 -17.89 -17.09 -5.64
N THR A 114 -19.14 -16.67 -5.58
CA THR A 114 -20.17 -17.10 -6.53
C THR A 114 -20.78 -15.86 -7.18
N ASN A 115 -21.14 -15.98 -8.44
CA ASN A 115 -21.85 -14.94 -9.17
C ASN A 115 -22.97 -15.59 -9.99
N ALA A 116 -24.17 -15.06 -9.91
CA ALA A 116 -25.31 -15.46 -10.71
C ALA A 116 -25.94 -14.23 -11.37
N LYS A 117 -25.99 -14.25 -12.68
CA LYS A 117 -26.63 -13.20 -13.48
C LYS A 117 -27.78 -13.81 -14.28
N PHE A 118 -28.92 -13.15 -14.25
CA PHE A 118 -30.13 -13.53 -15.02
C PHE A 118 -30.70 -12.30 -15.72
N ASN A 119 -30.88 -12.42 -17.03
CA ASN A 119 -31.53 -11.42 -17.86
C ASN A 119 -32.75 -12.06 -18.50
N ALA A 120 -33.86 -11.35 -18.52
CA ALA A 120 -35.10 -11.82 -19.18
C ALA A 120 -35.89 -10.66 -19.79
N GLN A 121 -36.51 -10.92 -20.92
CA GLN A 121 -37.49 -10.04 -21.56
C GLN A 121 -38.84 -10.75 -21.59
N PRO A 122 -39.57 -10.76 -20.44
CA PRO A 122 -40.89 -11.44 -20.38
C PRO A 122 -41.93 -10.81 -21.31
N PHE A 123 -41.81 -9.50 -21.53
CA PHE A 123 -42.64 -8.72 -22.41
C PHE A 123 -41.79 -7.79 -23.28
N LYS A 124 -42.26 -7.44 -24.47
CA LYS A 124 -41.52 -6.51 -25.37
C LYS A 124 -41.25 -5.13 -24.76
N TRP A 125 -42.02 -4.77 -23.74
CA TRP A 125 -41.91 -3.50 -23.03
C TRP A 125 -41.17 -3.58 -21.71
N LEU A 126 -40.65 -4.77 -21.30
CA LEU A 126 -40.00 -4.97 -20.00
C LEU A 126 -38.80 -5.90 -20.09
N ASP A 127 -37.64 -5.41 -19.73
CA ASP A 127 -36.45 -6.20 -19.43
C ASP A 127 -36.20 -6.25 -17.91
N ILE A 128 -35.80 -7.41 -17.45
CA ILE A 128 -35.43 -7.67 -16.05
C ILE A 128 -34.02 -8.18 -16.02
N GLU A 129 -33.16 -7.53 -15.22
CA GLU A 129 -31.81 -7.99 -14.94
C GLU A 129 -31.65 -8.18 -13.43
N VAL A 130 -31.15 -9.34 -13.02
CA VAL A 130 -30.77 -9.65 -11.63
C VAL A 130 -29.32 -10.12 -11.62
N ASN A 131 -28.54 -9.53 -10.75
CA ASN A 131 -27.14 -9.93 -10.53
C ASN A 131 -26.91 -10.11 -9.02
N THR A 132 -26.43 -11.30 -8.65
CA THR A 132 -26.15 -11.65 -7.27
C THR A 132 -24.71 -12.13 -7.19
N LYS A 133 -23.91 -11.55 -6.27
CA LYS A 133 -22.55 -11.99 -6.00
C LYS A 133 -22.38 -12.21 -4.51
N TYR A 134 -21.81 -13.35 -4.15
CA TYR A 134 -21.35 -13.65 -2.79
C TYR A 134 -19.85 -13.84 -2.79
N VAL A 135 -19.17 -13.23 -1.82
CA VAL A 135 -17.73 -13.40 -1.61
C VAL A 135 -17.49 -13.66 -0.14
N TYR A 136 -17.00 -14.85 0.15
CA TYR A 136 -16.43 -15.21 1.43
C TYR A 136 -14.91 -15.16 1.35
N THR A 137 -14.26 -14.54 2.35
CA THR A 137 -12.81 -14.62 2.50
C THR A 137 -12.46 -14.96 3.93
N LYS A 138 -11.41 -15.77 4.11
CA LYS A 138 -10.82 -16.06 5.40
C LYS A 138 -9.31 -15.83 5.32
N LEU A 139 -8.81 -14.97 6.20
CA LEU A 139 -7.39 -14.77 6.44
C LEU A 139 -7.07 -15.36 7.81
N ASP A 140 -6.12 -16.28 7.90
CA ASP A 140 -5.76 -17.00 9.11
C ASP A 140 -4.25 -16.89 9.34
N ASN A 141 -3.85 -16.08 10.31
CA ASN A 141 -2.46 -15.76 10.61
C ASN A 141 -2.09 -16.08 12.06
N PRO A 142 -0.81 -16.32 12.37
CA PRO A 142 -0.32 -16.19 13.74
C PRO A 142 -0.61 -14.77 14.25
N LEU A 143 -1.10 -14.64 15.47
CA LEU A 143 -1.40 -13.32 16.06
C LEU A 143 -0.19 -12.38 15.97
N TYR A 144 1.02 -12.88 16.21
CA TYR A 144 2.26 -12.09 16.20
C TYR A 144 2.55 -11.45 14.85
N SER A 145 2.24 -12.10 13.73
CA SER A 145 2.42 -11.55 12.39
C SER A 145 1.39 -10.47 12.04
N ASP A 146 0.24 -10.44 12.72
CA ASP A 146 -0.85 -9.48 12.53
C ASP A 146 -0.75 -8.24 13.46
N MET A 147 0.27 -8.17 14.32
CA MET A 147 0.49 -7.07 15.26
C MET A 147 1.19 -5.88 14.59
N ASN A 148 0.48 -5.14 13.75
CA ASN A 148 0.99 -3.91 13.08
C ASN A 148 2.38 -4.06 12.41
N GLY A 149 2.70 -5.26 11.88
CA GLY A 149 3.99 -5.51 11.26
C GLY A 149 5.15 -5.75 12.22
N LEU A 150 4.90 -5.94 13.53
CA LEU A 150 5.92 -6.19 14.55
C LEU A 150 6.83 -7.38 14.19
N PHE A 151 6.27 -8.45 13.66
CA PHE A 151 7.03 -9.61 13.21
C PHE A 151 8.08 -9.24 12.14
N TYR A 152 7.69 -8.45 11.13
CA TYR A 152 8.60 -8.04 10.05
C TYR A 152 9.68 -7.06 10.55
N HIS A 153 9.32 -6.22 11.53
CA HIS A 153 10.25 -5.37 12.23
C HIS A 153 11.30 -6.19 12.99
N ASP A 154 10.88 -7.24 13.69
CA ASP A 154 11.79 -8.12 14.44
C ASP A 154 12.69 -8.95 13.53
N VAL A 155 12.16 -9.56 12.47
CA VAL A 155 12.96 -10.40 11.55
C VAL A 155 14.16 -9.65 10.97
N VAL A 156 14.01 -8.37 10.63
CA VAL A 156 15.12 -7.54 10.13
C VAL A 156 16.22 -7.35 11.17
N ARG A 157 15.88 -7.35 12.47
CA ARG A 157 16.80 -7.06 13.58
C ARG A 157 17.35 -8.30 14.28
N MET A 158 16.94 -9.51 13.87
CA MET A 158 17.47 -10.74 14.45
C MET A 158 18.93 -10.93 14.09
N TRP A 159 19.77 -11.13 15.11
CA TRP A 159 21.21 -11.34 14.91
C TRP A 159 21.47 -12.79 14.52
N PRO A 160 22.41 -13.07 13.63
CA PRO A 160 22.75 -14.44 13.27
C PRO A 160 23.33 -15.24 14.44
N THR A 161 23.91 -14.57 15.45
CA THR A 161 24.43 -15.18 16.67
C THR A 161 23.36 -15.68 17.63
N MET A 162 22.11 -15.18 17.50
CA MET A 162 21.00 -15.58 18.37
C MET A 162 20.62 -17.04 18.13
N PRO A 163 20.51 -17.89 19.18
CA PRO A 163 20.27 -19.30 19.00
C PRO A 163 18.85 -19.57 18.51
N PHE A 164 18.74 -20.48 17.54
CA PHE A 164 17.46 -20.98 17.05
C PHE A 164 16.77 -21.87 18.10
N LYS A 165 17.56 -22.77 18.70
CA LYS A 165 17.15 -23.65 19.78
C LYS A 165 18.17 -23.67 20.91
N ASP A 166 17.71 -23.91 22.10
CA ASP A 166 18.56 -24.19 23.24
C ASP A 166 19.17 -25.62 23.15
N PRO A 167 20.19 -25.96 23.96
CA PRO A 167 20.79 -27.30 23.96
C PRO A 167 19.81 -28.44 24.34
N ASN A 168 18.68 -28.14 24.99
CA ASN A 168 17.61 -29.08 25.30
C ASN A 168 16.63 -29.29 24.13
N GLY A 169 16.77 -28.52 23.04
CA GLY A 169 15.95 -28.63 21.82
C GLY A 169 14.72 -27.73 21.75
N TYR A 170 14.49 -26.86 22.74
CA TYR A 170 13.37 -25.89 22.73
C TYR A 170 13.71 -24.62 21.96
N TYR A 171 12.69 -23.96 21.42
CA TYR A 171 12.87 -22.68 20.71
C TYR A 171 13.27 -21.56 21.68
N MET A 172 14.25 -20.77 21.25
CA MET A 172 14.70 -19.60 21.99
C MET A 172 13.83 -18.37 21.68
N ARG A 173 13.74 -17.43 22.64
CA ARG A 173 12.87 -16.24 22.59
C ARG A 173 13.09 -15.32 21.38
N ASN A 174 14.31 -15.19 20.92
CA ASN A 174 14.68 -14.18 19.92
C ASN A 174 14.16 -14.49 18.51
N GLY A 175 14.08 -15.75 18.12
CA GLY A 175 13.52 -16.17 16.84
C GLY A 175 12.00 -16.00 16.74
N LYS A 176 11.31 -15.59 17.82
CA LYS A 176 9.85 -15.40 17.86
C LYS A 176 9.06 -16.66 17.45
N LEU A 177 9.72 -17.81 17.47
CA LEU A 177 9.10 -19.08 17.09
C LEU A 177 8.06 -19.53 18.12
N GLY A 178 8.30 -19.25 19.41
CA GLY A 178 7.31 -19.47 20.45
C GLY A 178 6.01 -18.72 20.15
N GLN A 179 6.10 -17.41 19.82
CA GLN A 179 4.94 -16.60 19.47
C GLN A 179 4.24 -17.06 18.18
N LEU A 180 4.98 -17.57 17.21
CA LEU A 180 4.40 -18.06 15.97
C LEU A 180 3.71 -19.41 16.10
N THR A 181 4.18 -20.28 17.04
CA THR A 181 3.76 -21.71 17.12
C THR A 181 2.91 -22.06 18.33
N ASN A 182 2.73 -21.13 19.29
CA ASN A 182 1.98 -21.38 20.54
C ASN A 182 0.45 -21.50 20.38
N GLY A 183 -0.06 -21.41 19.14
CA GLY A 183 -1.49 -21.47 18.84
C GLY A 183 -2.24 -20.13 18.97
N SER A 184 -1.55 -19.02 19.24
CA SER A 184 -2.18 -17.68 19.15
C SER A 184 -2.47 -17.34 17.70
N ARG A 185 -3.75 -17.05 17.39
CA ARG A 185 -4.22 -16.80 16.02
C ARG A 185 -4.92 -15.46 15.90
N SER A 186 -4.87 -14.91 14.68
CA SER A 186 -5.76 -13.85 14.21
C SER A 186 -6.48 -14.36 12.96
N ILE A 187 -7.78 -14.58 13.08
CA ILE A 187 -8.61 -15.14 12.00
C ILE A 187 -9.66 -14.10 11.62
N THR A 188 -9.55 -13.57 10.40
CA THR A 188 -10.51 -12.62 9.85
C THR A 188 -11.35 -13.28 8.78
N SER A 189 -12.66 -13.34 9.00
CA SER A 189 -13.65 -13.85 8.04
C SER A 189 -14.54 -12.70 7.55
N ASN A 190 -14.68 -12.58 6.22
CA ASN A 190 -15.55 -11.59 5.60
C ASN A 190 -16.61 -12.27 4.75
N ASN A 191 -17.88 -11.92 4.96
CA ASN A 191 -19.00 -12.25 4.09
C ASN A 191 -19.48 -10.98 3.39
N ASN A 192 -19.42 -10.95 2.06
CA ASN A 192 -19.94 -9.86 1.25
C ASN A 192 -21.01 -10.40 0.31
N VAL A 193 -22.22 -9.90 0.44
CA VAL A 193 -23.35 -10.20 -0.47
C VAL A 193 -23.68 -8.95 -1.26
N TYR A 194 -23.73 -9.09 -2.58
CA TYR A 194 -24.16 -8.04 -3.50
C TYR A 194 -25.41 -8.52 -4.21
N LEU A 195 -26.48 -7.75 -4.11
CA LEU A 195 -27.75 -7.98 -4.79
C LEU A 195 -28.03 -6.76 -5.67
N GLN A 196 -28.19 -6.96 -6.95
CA GLN A 196 -28.55 -5.90 -7.91
C GLN A 196 -29.75 -6.33 -8.72
N GLY A 197 -30.71 -5.45 -8.84
CA GLY A 197 -31.89 -5.62 -9.70
C GLY A 197 -32.06 -4.40 -10.59
N GLN A 198 -32.37 -4.62 -11.85
CA GLN A 198 -32.71 -3.58 -12.80
C GLN A 198 -33.98 -3.98 -13.54
N LEU A 199 -34.90 -3.05 -13.64
CA LEU A 199 -36.07 -3.11 -14.53
C LEU A 199 -35.88 -2.04 -15.61
N VAL A 200 -36.04 -2.41 -16.87
CA VAL A 200 -36.03 -1.47 -18.00
C VAL A 200 -37.41 -1.54 -18.68
N PHE A 201 -38.12 -0.45 -18.62
CA PHE A 201 -39.40 -0.29 -19.30
C PHE A 201 -39.20 0.43 -20.64
N HIS A 202 -39.81 -0.06 -21.69
CA HIS A 202 -39.83 0.47 -23.05
C HIS A 202 -41.20 0.99 -23.41
N PRO A 203 -41.63 2.19 -22.93
CA PRO A 203 -42.99 2.68 -23.19
C PRO A 203 -43.26 2.96 -24.68
N LEU A 204 -42.21 3.46 -25.37
CA LEU A 204 -42.21 3.72 -26.80
C LEU A 204 -40.85 3.33 -27.40
N LYS A 205 -40.80 3.23 -28.72
CA LYS A 205 -39.53 3.01 -29.43
C LYS A 205 -38.51 4.11 -29.04
N ASN A 206 -37.31 3.70 -28.70
CA ASN A 206 -36.19 4.59 -28.27
C ASN A 206 -36.40 5.34 -26.95
N TRP A 207 -37.44 5.03 -26.17
CA TRP A 207 -37.66 5.57 -24.83
C TRP A 207 -37.51 4.46 -23.77
N ASN A 208 -36.55 4.63 -22.88
CA ASN A 208 -36.33 3.67 -21.81
C ASN A 208 -36.49 4.35 -20.45
N ILE A 209 -37.07 3.63 -19.49
CA ILE A 209 -37.11 4.02 -18.08
C ILE A 209 -36.46 2.91 -17.27
N TYR A 210 -35.46 3.27 -16.48
CA TYR A 210 -34.66 2.36 -15.68
C TYR A 210 -34.97 2.53 -14.20
N ALA A 211 -35.25 1.44 -13.53
CA ALA A 211 -35.36 1.37 -12.08
C ALA A 211 -34.33 0.38 -11.55
N ASN A 212 -33.33 0.89 -10.83
CA ASN A 212 -32.20 0.11 -10.30
C ASN A 212 -32.24 0.09 -8.80
N VAL A 213 -31.94 -1.07 -8.21
CA VAL A 213 -31.66 -1.24 -6.79
C VAL A 213 -30.38 -2.07 -6.62
N GLY A 214 -29.48 -1.60 -5.77
CA GLY A 214 -28.28 -2.32 -5.37
C GLY A 214 -28.21 -2.39 -3.85
N LEU A 215 -27.97 -3.57 -3.30
CA LEU A 215 -27.75 -3.79 -1.87
C LEU A 215 -26.44 -4.55 -1.67
N ARG A 216 -25.54 -3.99 -0.89
CA ARG A 216 -24.34 -4.65 -0.42
C ARG A 216 -24.43 -4.87 1.09
N LEU A 217 -24.29 -6.12 1.51
CA LEU A 217 -24.23 -6.52 2.91
C LEU A 217 -22.80 -6.97 3.21
N ILE A 218 -22.21 -6.43 4.26
CA ILE A 218 -20.85 -6.75 4.73
C ILE A 218 -20.97 -7.24 6.16
N ASP A 219 -20.47 -8.43 6.43
CA ASP A 219 -20.33 -8.99 7.77
C ASP A 219 -18.90 -9.52 7.93
N GLN A 220 -18.10 -8.80 8.72
CA GLN A 220 -16.71 -9.14 9.01
C GLN A 220 -16.57 -9.48 10.48
N VAL A 221 -15.96 -10.61 10.74
CA VAL A 221 -15.59 -11.05 12.09
C VAL A 221 -14.09 -11.34 12.11
N GLN A 222 -13.37 -10.66 13.01
CA GLN A 222 -12.00 -11.02 13.33
C GLN A 222 -11.99 -11.60 14.74
N ARG A 223 -11.43 -12.79 14.88
CA ARG A 223 -11.20 -13.47 16.15
C ARG A 223 -9.71 -13.54 16.40
N GLN A 224 -9.32 -13.16 17.61
CA GLN A 224 -7.94 -13.27 18.05
C GLN A 224 -7.90 -14.01 19.38
N ASN A 225 -6.90 -14.86 19.53
CA ASN A 225 -6.59 -15.46 20.82
C ASN A 225 -5.13 -15.26 21.16
N LEU A 226 -4.87 -15.11 22.43
CA LEU A 226 -3.55 -14.96 23.02
C LEU A 226 -3.30 -16.15 23.95
N ASN A 227 -2.29 -16.93 23.66
CA ASN A 227 -1.81 -18.05 24.46
C ASN A 227 -0.46 -17.70 25.08
N LYS A 228 -0.07 -18.39 26.16
CA LYS A 228 1.23 -18.20 26.79
C LYS A 228 2.37 -18.57 25.86
N VAL A 229 3.48 -17.90 26.01
CA VAL A 229 4.74 -18.19 25.34
C VAL A 229 5.78 -18.60 26.36
N TYR A 230 6.56 -19.62 26.05
CA TYR A 230 7.57 -20.15 26.93
C TYR A 230 8.95 -20.15 26.28
N GLU A 231 9.96 -20.00 27.12
CA GLU A 231 11.32 -20.49 26.90
C GLU A 231 11.65 -21.50 27.98
N HIS A 232 12.81 -22.13 27.93
CA HIS A 232 13.21 -23.14 28.90
C HIS A 232 14.58 -22.79 29.50
N ASN A 233 14.75 -23.06 30.79
CA ASN A 233 16.02 -22.89 31.45
C ASN A 233 16.96 -24.10 31.20
N VAL A 234 18.14 -24.09 31.82
CA VAL A 234 19.15 -25.16 31.66
C VAL A 234 18.62 -26.53 32.13
N ALA A 235 17.74 -26.54 33.13
CA ALA A 235 17.09 -27.76 33.64
C ALA A 235 15.93 -28.24 32.77
N GLY A 236 15.56 -27.51 31.73
CA GLY A 236 14.41 -27.79 30.89
C GLY A 236 13.06 -27.34 31.47
N GLU A 237 13.07 -26.52 32.51
CA GLU A 237 11.86 -25.96 33.10
C GLU A 237 11.33 -24.79 32.26
N ALA A 238 10.02 -24.77 32.06
CA ALA A 238 9.36 -23.74 31.27
C ALA A 238 9.28 -22.39 32.03
N LEU A 239 9.70 -21.33 31.38
CA LEU A 239 9.65 -19.96 31.86
C LEU A 239 8.71 -19.14 30.97
N GLU A 240 7.70 -18.51 31.56
CA GLU A 240 6.76 -17.69 30.80
C GLU A 240 7.43 -16.43 30.27
N LEU A 241 7.12 -16.08 29.00
CA LEU A 241 7.60 -14.89 28.31
C LEU A 241 6.46 -13.90 28.06
N ALA A 242 6.82 -12.63 27.88
CA ALA A 242 5.92 -11.66 27.27
C ALA A 242 5.68 -12.06 25.80
N TYR A 243 4.43 -12.00 25.36
CA TYR A 243 4.08 -12.28 23.96
C TYR A 243 4.69 -11.21 23.02
N GLY A 244 4.70 -9.97 23.46
CA GLY A 244 5.16 -8.78 22.73
C GLY A 244 4.06 -7.72 22.59
N GLY A 245 4.44 -6.53 22.11
CA GLY A 245 3.52 -5.40 22.04
C GLY A 245 3.01 -5.00 23.43
N GLU A 246 1.69 -4.94 23.59
CA GLU A 246 1.02 -4.57 24.86
C GLU A 246 0.81 -5.75 25.84
N TYR A 247 1.14 -7.00 25.41
CA TYR A 247 0.82 -8.19 26.20
C TYR A 247 1.92 -8.57 27.19
N ALA A 248 1.55 -8.68 28.46
CA ALA A 248 2.45 -9.00 29.56
C ALA A 248 2.86 -10.48 29.60
N VAL A 249 3.83 -10.80 30.48
CA VAL A 249 4.27 -12.18 30.74
C VAL A 249 3.10 -13.01 31.26
N GLY A 250 2.93 -14.23 30.73
CA GLY A 250 1.92 -15.19 31.14
C GLY A 250 0.47 -14.82 30.80
N GLN A 251 0.24 -13.74 30.12
CA GLN A 251 -1.09 -13.25 29.77
C GLN A 251 -1.74 -14.12 28.70
N THR A 252 -3.00 -14.49 28.91
CA THR A 252 -3.85 -15.18 27.93
C THR A 252 -5.12 -14.37 27.69
N GLY A 253 -5.82 -14.61 26.57
CA GLY A 253 -7.07 -13.89 26.32
C GLY A 253 -7.73 -14.25 24.99
N ALA A 254 -8.98 -13.81 24.86
CA ALA A 254 -9.75 -13.87 23.63
C ALA A 254 -10.29 -12.48 23.27
N MET A 255 -10.24 -12.15 21.99
CA MET A 255 -10.70 -10.88 21.44
C MET A 255 -11.53 -11.12 20.21
N GLN A 256 -12.60 -10.35 20.04
CA GLN A 256 -13.45 -10.41 18.88
C GLN A 256 -13.78 -9.00 18.39
N TYR A 257 -13.62 -8.81 17.11
CA TYR A 257 -13.94 -7.57 16.39
C TYR A 257 -15.02 -7.88 15.38
N TRP A 258 -16.08 -7.09 15.38
CA TRP A 258 -17.22 -7.30 14.51
C TRP A 258 -17.58 -6.02 13.78
N THR A 259 -17.60 -6.09 12.47
CA THR A 259 -18.06 -5.00 11.59
C THR A 259 -19.25 -5.47 10.77
N LYS A 260 -20.37 -4.78 10.87
CA LYS A 260 -21.54 -4.99 10.04
C LYS A 260 -21.88 -3.73 9.29
N ALA A 261 -21.93 -3.81 7.95
CA ALA A 261 -22.29 -2.66 7.14
C ALA A 261 -23.33 -3.03 6.07
N ASN A 262 -24.22 -2.08 5.80
CA ASN A 262 -25.22 -2.17 4.76
C ASN A 262 -25.11 -0.95 3.85
N HIS A 263 -25.04 -1.18 2.54
CA HIS A 263 -24.96 -0.14 1.55
C HIS A 263 -26.09 -0.34 0.54
N LEU A 264 -27.05 0.58 0.54
CA LEU A 264 -28.20 0.59 -0.37
C LEU A 264 -28.01 1.71 -1.39
N THR A 265 -28.15 1.37 -2.66
CA THR A 265 -28.20 2.32 -3.77
C THR A 265 -29.51 2.17 -4.53
N THR A 266 -30.14 3.27 -4.93
CA THR A 266 -31.30 3.24 -5.82
C THR A 266 -31.16 4.29 -6.89
N SER A 267 -31.63 4.00 -8.10
CA SER A 267 -31.66 4.96 -9.19
C SER A 267 -32.92 4.77 -10.02
N LEU A 268 -33.58 5.89 -10.33
CA LEU A 268 -34.66 5.95 -11.28
C LEU A 268 -34.31 7.02 -12.32
N TYR A 269 -34.18 6.60 -13.57
CA TYR A 269 -33.86 7.51 -14.65
C TYR A 269 -34.50 7.07 -15.95
N SER A 270 -34.62 8.03 -16.87
CA SER A 270 -35.18 7.79 -18.19
C SER A 270 -34.27 8.37 -19.25
N ASP A 271 -34.13 7.70 -20.36
CA ASP A 271 -33.49 8.22 -21.55
C ASP A 271 -34.43 8.14 -22.76
N TYR A 272 -34.33 9.12 -23.64
CA TYR A 272 -35.01 9.19 -24.92
C TYR A 272 -34.03 9.52 -26.03
N SER A 273 -33.97 8.69 -27.06
CA SER A 273 -33.13 8.88 -28.24
C SER A 273 -34.00 9.22 -29.46
N PHE A 274 -33.65 10.28 -30.17
CA PHE A 274 -34.35 10.68 -31.38
C PHE A 274 -33.34 11.18 -32.42
N SER A 275 -33.70 11.07 -33.67
CA SER A 275 -32.90 11.54 -34.81
C SER A 275 -33.81 12.20 -35.85
N PHE A 276 -33.27 13.24 -36.48
CA PHE A 276 -33.81 13.81 -37.68
C PHE A 276 -32.65 14.12 -38.64
N ASP A 277 -32.78 13.66 -39.85
CA ASP A 277 -31.70 13.65 -40.83
C ASP A 277 -30.41 13.04 -40.21
N GLU A 278 -29.29 13.75 -40.23
CA GLU A 278 -28.00 13.33 -39.70
C GLU A 278 -27.79 13.72 -38.22
N HIS A 279 -28.77 14.36 -37.59
CA HIS A 279 -28.72 14.78 -36.19
C HIS A 279 -29.25 13.68 -35.29
N GLN A 280 -28.42 13.25 -34.33
CA GLN A 280 -28.79 12.27 -33.33
C GLN A 280 -28.70 12.88 -31.93
N PHE A 281 -29.76 12.70 -31.15
CA PHE A 281 -29.86 13.20 -29.79
C PHE A 281 -30.17 12.06 -28.85
N LYS A 282 -29.55 12.08 -27.68
CA LYS A 282 -29.95 11.26 -26.54
C LYS A 282 -30.02 12.14 -25.30
N VAL A 283 -31.19 12.25 -24.70
CA VAL A 283 -31.44 13.03 -23.49
C VAL A 283 -31.75 12.05 -22.36
N MET A 284 -31.20 12.33 -21.18
CA MET A 284 -31.38 11.52 -19.98
C MET A 284 -31.66 12.43 -18.79
N ALA A 285 -32.55 12.03 -17.89
CA ALA A 285 -32.76 12.65 -16.60
C ALA A 285 -33.12 11.61 -15.55
N GLY A 286 -32.73 11.87 -14.30
CA GLY A 286 -33.01 10.91 -13.23
C GLY A 286 -32.61 11.38 -11.85
N VAL A 287 -32.84 10.47 -10.91
CA VAL A 287 -32.49 10.63 -9.50
C VAL A 287 -31.75 9.38 -9.03
N ASN A 288 -30.81 9.57 -8.11
CA ASN A 288 -30.19 8.46 -7.42
C ASN A 288 -30.11 8.75 -5.92
N THR A 289 -30.16 7.70 -5.11
CA THR A 289 -29.90 7.79 -3.68
C THR A 289 -28.94 6.71 -3.24
N GLU A 290 -28.22 7.01 -2.18
CA GLU A 290 -27.26 6.11 -1.58
C GLU A 290 -27.36 6.24 -0.06
N LYS A 291 -27.35 5.09 0.66
CA LYS A 291 -27.37 5.05 2.11
C LYS A 291 -26.40 3.98 2.61
N TYR A 292 -25.53 4.38 3.50
CA TYR A 292 -24.56 3.50 4.14
C TYR A 292 -24.73 3.53 5.64
N ASN A 293 -24.80 2.35 6.25
CA ASN A 293 -24.81 2.17 7.70
C ASN A 293 -23.65 1.27 8.07
N ASN A 294 -22.91 1.63 9.11
CA ASN A 294 -21.83 0.82 9.67
C ASN A 294 -22.02 0.71 11.17
N ARG A 295 -21.72 -0.48 11.70
CA ARG A 295 -21.60 -0.75 13.14
C ARG A 295 -20.34 -1.56 13.37
N TYR A 296 -19.59 -1.16 14.35
CA TYR A 296 -18.38 -1.83 14.81
C TYR A 296 -18.48 -2.09 16.31
N LEU A 297 -18.04 -3.27 16.72
CA LEU A 297 -17.92 -3.67 18.12
C LEU A 297 -16.63 -4.47 18.29
N SER A 298 -15.85 -4.14 19.32
CA SER A 298 -14.75 -4.98 19.77
C SER A 298 -14.88 -5.32 21.25
N VAL A 299 -14.68 -6.61 21.54
CA VAL A 299 -14.76 -7.17 22.88
C VAL A 299 -13.46 -7.90 23.17
N LYS A 300 -12.93 -7.72 24.37
CA LYS A 300 -11.71 -8.37 24.87
C LYS A 300 -11.97 -8.91 26.28
N ARG A 301 -11.56 -10.15 26.53
CA ARG A 301 -11.54 -10.74 27.86
C ARG A 301 -10.25 -11.55 28.04
N MET A 302 -9.53 -11.26 29.10
CA MET A 302 -8.25 -11.90 29.41
C MET A 302 -8.44 -13.08 30.34
N ASP A 303 -7.36 -13.79 30.64
CA ASP A 303 -7.26 -14.89 31.57
C ASP A 303 -8.16 -16.08 31.21
N LEU A 304 -7.79 -16.74 30.09
CA LEU A 304 -8.45 -17.97 29.62
C LEU A 304 -8.36 -19.07 30.71
N ILE A 305 -9.46 -19.75 30.99
CA ILE A 305 -9.49 -20.95 31.80
C ILE A 305 -8.60 -22.03 31.21
N THR A 306 -8.61 -22.16 29.88
CA THR A 306 -7.76 -23.06 29.14
C THR A 306 -7.47 -22.48 27.73
N GLU A 307 -6.24 -22.62 27.27
CA GLU A 307 -5.81 -22.15 25.95
C GLU A 307 -6.40 -22.96 24.79
N SER A 308 -6.90 -24.17 25.08
CA SER A 308 -7.55 -25.03 24.09
C SER A 308 -8.96 -24.58 23.68
N ILE A 309 -9.58 -23.71 24.50
CA ILE A 309 -10.90 -23.13 24.23
C ILE A 309 -10.77 -21.60 24.28
N PRO A 310 -10.23 -20.97 23.22
CA PRO A 310 -9.95 -19.54 23.22
C PRO A 310 -11.20 -18.70 22.91
N GLU A 311 -12.23 -18.85 23.73
CA GLU A 311 -13.50 -18.14 23.58
C GLU A 311 -13.66 -17.08 24.70
N ILE A 312 -14.31 -15.96 24.39
CA ILE A 312 -14.56 -14.87 25.34
C ILE A 312 -15.31 -15.38 26.58
N GLY A 313 -16.29 -16.29 26.38
CA GLY A 313 -17.06 -16.90 27.46
C GLY A 313 -16.26 -17.86 28.35
N ALA A 314 -15.09 -18.33 27.90
CA ALA A 314 -14.18 -19.21 28.61
C ALA A 314 -13.01 -18.45 29.29
N ALA A 315 -13.09 -17.14 29.41
CA ALA A 315 -12.11 -16.30 30.10
C ALA A 315 -12.69 -15.76 31.40
N THR A 316 -11.82 -15.53 32.40
CA THR A 316 -12.22 -15.15 33.78
C THR A 316 -11.90 -13.71 34.13
N GLY A 317 -11.07 -13.02 33.30
CA GLY A 317 -10.75 -11.61 33.52
C GLY A 317 -11.95 -10.69 33.37
N GLU A 318 -11.76 -9.43 33.64
CA GLU A 318 -12.79 -8.41 33.51
C GLU A 318 -13.27 -8.28 32.04
N ASP A 319 -14.59 -8.20 31.85
CA ASP A 319 -15.19 -7.94 30.55
C ASP A 319 -14.86 -6.52 30.08
N LYS A 320 -14.25 -6.39 28.90
CA LYS A 320 -13.92 -5.08 28.30
C LYS A 320 -14.54 -4.96 26.93
N ILE A 321 -15.46 -4.01 26.77
CA ILE A 321 -15.81 -3.47 25.47
C ILE A 321 -14.73 -2.45 25.14
N ASN A 322 -13.80 -2.80 24.22
CA ASN A 322 -12.72 -1.91 23.85
C ASN A 322 -13.22 -0.72 23.05
N GLU A 323 -14.12 -0.99 22.11
CA GLU A 323 -14.66 0.03 21.22
C GLU A 323 -16.04 -0.38 20.70
N ALA A 324 -16.94 0.58 20.64
CA ALA A 324 -18.21 0.45 19.95
C ALA A 324 -18.49 1.72 19.17
N SER A 325 -18.73 1.60 17.88
CA SER A 325 -19.04 2.75 17.04
C SER A 325 -20.13 2.42 16.02
N ALA A 326 -20.91 3.44 15.68
CA ALA A 326 -21.90 3.33 14.62
C ALA A 326 -21.97 4.66 13.86
N TYR A 327 -22.06 4.57 12.56
CA TYR A 327 -22.29 5.76 11.73
C TYR A 327 -23.15 5.45 10.52
N THR A 328 -23.84 6.48 10.06
CA THR A 328 -24.70 6.45 8.89
C THR A 328 -24.46 7.69 8.06
N TRP A 329 -24.45 7.54 6.77
CA TRP A 329 -24.52 8.65 5.83
C TRP A 329 -25.45 8.31 4.66
N ALA A 330 -25.96 9.35 4.02
CA ALA A 330 -26.80 9.24 2.85
C ALA A 330 -26.54 10.38 1.86
N THR A 331 -26.72 10.06 0.58
CA THR A 331 -26.70 11.04 -0.51
C THR A 331 -27.96 10.93 -1.33
N ALA A 332 -28.35 12.03 -1.97
CA ALA A 332 -29.38 12.07 -2.98
C ALA A 332 -28.93 13.01 -4.09
N GLY A 333 -29.13 12.63 -5.34
CA GLY A 333 -28.70 13.41 -6.49
C GLY A 333 -29.74 13.41 -7.61
N PHE A 334 -29.92 14.56 -8.23
CA PHE A 334 -30.66 14.75 -9.47
C PHE A 334 -29.64 14.93 -10.59
N PHE A 335 -29.87 14.31 -11.72
CA PHE A 335 -28.95 14.44 -12.84
C PHE A 335 -29.66 14.52 -14.18
N GLY A 336 -29.03 15.21 -15.12
CA GLY A 336 -29.44 15.29 -16.50
C GLY A 336 -28.23 15.18 -17.42
N ARG A 337 -28.44 14.62 -18.60
CA ARG A 337 -27.42 14.48 -19.63
C ARG A 337 -28.04 14.68 -21.01
N ILE A 338 -27.31 15.35 -21.89
CA ILE A 338 -27.59 15.44 -23.30
C ILE A 338 -26.37 15.00 -24.09
N ASN A 339 -26.57 14.12 -25.06
CA ASN A 339 -25.56 13.78 -26.08
C ASN A 339 -26.13 14.17 -27.43
N TYR A 340 -25.28 14.76 -28.23
CA TYR A 340 -25.54 15.13 -29.60
C TYR A 340 -24.43 14.60 -30.50
N ASP A 341 -24.84 13.98 -31.59
CA ASP A 341 -23.96 13.49 -32.64
C ASP A 341 -24.50 14.02 -33.98
N TYR A 342 -23.64 14.58 -34.81
CA TYR A 342 -23.93 14.97 -36.18
C TYR A 342 -23.10 14.12 -37.13
N SER A 343 -23.76 13.22 -37.86
CA SER A 343 -23.14 12.40 -38.92
C SER A 343 -21.88 11.63 -38.53
N ASN A 344 -21.69 11.30 -37.26
CA ASN A 344 -20.44 10.77 -36.67
C ASN A 344 -19.21 11.70 -36.89
N LYS A 345 -19.44 12.99 -37.22
CA LYS A 345 -18.41 14.02 -37.39
C LYS A 345 -18.21 14.83 -36.14
N TYR A 346 -19.30 15.35 -35.55
CA TYR A 346 -19.23 16.23 -34.37
C TYR A 346 -19.98 15.61 -33.20
N PHE A 347 -19.34 15.59 -32.05
CA PHE A 347 -19.86 15.02 -30.82
C PHE A 347 -19.90 16.07 -29.72
N ILE A 348 -21.06 16.25 -29.09
CA ILE A 348 -21.25 17.16 -27.97
C ILE A 348 -21.92 16.38 -26.84
N ALA A 349 -21.39 16.47 -25.62
CA ALA A 349 -22.08 15.95 -24.44
C ALA A 349 -22.05 16.97 -23.29
N GLY A 350 -23.21 17.15 -22.66
CA GLY A 350 -23.36 17.96 -21.46
C GLY A 350 -23.98 17.14 -20.35
N ASN A 351 -23.47 17.27 -19.12
CA ASN A 351 -24.00 16.63 -17.92
C ASN A 351 -24.17 17.70 -16.83
N LEU A 352 -25.24 17.56 -16.05
CA LEU A 352 -25.50 18.38 -14.89
C LEU A 352 -25.95 17.50 -13.73
N ARG A 353 -25.42 17.72 -12.53
CA ARG A 353 -25.78 17.02 -11.30
C ARG A 353 -25.99 18.00 -10.16
N TYR A 354 -27.03 17.77 -9.38
CA TYR A 354 -27.31 18.47 -8.14
C TYR A 354 -27.36 17.45 -7.01
N ASP A 355 -26.25 17.35 -6.23
CA ASP A 355 -26.03 16.30 -5.25
C ASP A 355 -26.07 16.86 -3.82
N GLY A 356 -26.77 16.15 -2.93
CA GLY A 356 -26.86 16.47 -1.52
C GLY A 356 -26.27 15.35 -0.65
N SER A 357 -25.55 15.71 0.41
CA SER A 357 -24.94 14.79 1.35
C SER A 357 -25.32 15.08 2.80
N SER A 358 -25.63 14.03 3.56
CA SER A 358 -25.91 14.15 5.00
C SER A 358 -24.67 14.49 5.84
N ARG A 359 -23.47 14.42 5.25
CA ARG A 359 -22.19 14.74 5.92
C ARG A 359 -21.96 16.25 6.09
N PHE A 360 -22.77 17.08 5.48
CA PHE A 360 -22.64 18.53 5.52
C PHE A 360 -23.80 19.21 6.26
N LEU A 361 -23.56 20.39 6.76
CA LEU A 361 -24.59 21.22 7.38
C LEU A 361 -25.72 21.50 6.39
N ARG A 362 -26.94 21.72 6.90
CA ARG A 362 -28.14 21.88 6.07
C ARG A 362 -28.00 22.95 4.97
N LYS A 363 -27.32 24.06 5.28
CA LYS A 363 -27.07 25.17 4.35
C LYS A 363 -26.04 24.85 3.26
N ASP A 364 -25.06 23.96 3.53
CA ASP A 364 -23.93 23.64 2.67
C ASP A 364 -24.04 22.21 2.08
N ARG A 365 -25.19 21.58 2.23
CA ARG A 365 -25.44 20.17 1.90
C ARG A 365 -25.44 19.89 0.42
N TRP A 366 -25.94 20.84 -0.39
CA TRP A 366 -26.19 20.65 -1.81
C TRP A 366 -25.14 21.31 -2.67
N GLY A 367 -24.56 20.57 -3.61
CA GLY A 367 -23.59 21.06 -4.59
C GLY A 367 -24.09 20.85 -6.03
N LEU A 368 -23.82 21.80 -6.90
CA LEU A 368 -24.08 21.73 -8.33
C LEU A 368 -22.80 21.46 -9.09
N PHE A 369 -22.79 20.39 -9.90
CA PHE A 369 -21.65 19.93 -10.66
C PHE A 369 -22.04 19.74 -12.11
N GLY A 370 -21.23 20.24 -13.03
CA GLY A 370 -21.47 20.15 -14.44
C GLY A 370 -20.26 19.72 -15.23
N SER A 371 -20.47 19.11 -16.39
CA SER A 371 -19.41 18.80 -17.33
C SER A 371 -19.88 18.96 -18.77
N PHE A 372 -18.94 19.28 -19.63
CA PHE A 372 -19.15 19.48 -21.05
C PHE A 372 -17.99 18.86 -21.83
N SER A 373 -18.27 18.22 -22.97
CA SER A 373 -17.25 17.66 -23.86
C SER A 373 -17.60 17.88 -25.31
N LEU A 374 -16.55 18.09 -26.11
CA LEU A 374 -16.59 18.24 -27.56
C LEU A 374 -15.63 17.22 -28.19
N GLY A 375 -16.02 16.64 -29.31
CA GLY A 375 -15.19 15.80 -30.14
C GLY A 375 -15.46 16.12 -31.62
N TRP A 376 -14.41 16.08 -32.42
CA TRP A 376 -14.51 16.27 -33.86
C TRP A 376 -13.77 15.13 -34.57
N ASN A 377 -14.47 14.32 -35.35
CA ASN A 377 -13.87 13.28 -36.16
C ASN A 377 -13.46 13.84 -37.52
N ILE A 378 -12.25 14.41 -37.60
CA ILE A 378 -11.71 15.04 -38.80
C ILE A 378 -11.61 14.04 -39.95
N ALA A 379 -11.32 12.76 -39.66
CA ALA A 379 -11.23 11.72 -40.66
C ALA A 379 -12.57 11.40 -41.36
N ALA A 380 -13.69 11.83 -40.81
CA ALA A 380 -15.03 11.69 -41.38
C ALA A 380 -15.44 12.90 -42.25
N GLU A 381 -14.59 13.92 -42.41
CA GLU A 381 -14.89 15.11 -43.17
C GLU A 381 -14.56 14.95 -44.66
N ASP A 382 -15.34 15.55 -45.50
CA ASP A 382 -15.21 15.45 -46.98
C ASP A 382 -13.88 16.06 -47.49
N PHE A 383 -13.34 17.05 -46.76
CA PHE A 383 -12.03 17.66 -47.11
C PHE A 383 -10.83 16.81 -46.72
N PHE A 384 -11.03 15.78 -45.87
CA PHE A 384 -9.96 14.92 -45.40
C PHE A 384 -9.55 13.91 -46.47
N SER A 385 -8.66 14.31 -47.36
CA SER A 385 -8.27 13.54 -48.55
C SER A 385 -7.26 12.43 -48.27
N VAL A 386 -6.86 12.18 -46.98
CA VAL A 386 -5.98 11.07 -46.61
C VAL A 386 -6.72 9.75 -46.76
N ASN A 387 -6.09 8.81 -47.48
CA ASN A 387 -6.67 7.48 -47.69
C ASN A 387 -7.05 6.84 -46.34
N GLU A 388 -8.31 6.43 -46.17
CA GLU A 388 -8.85 5.80 -44.98
C GLU A 388 -8.12 4.51 -44.58
N ASN A 389 -7.42 3.86 -45.52
CA ASN A 389 -6.51 2.75 -45.22
C ASN A 389 -5.22 3.20 -44.48
N ILE A 390 -4.89 4.50 -44.47
CA ILE A 390 -3.73 5.08 -43.78
C ILE A 390 -4.21 5.69 -42.44
N ILE A 391 -5.18 6.62 -42.51
CA ILE A 391 -5.79 7.23 -41.35
C ILE A 391 -7.30 7.05 -41.44
N ASN A 392 -7.86 6.22 -40.56
CA ASN A 392 -9.30 5.90 -40.53
C ASN A 392 -10.01 6.57 -39.36
N GLN A 393 -9.28 7.13 -38.42
CA GLN A 393 -9.82 7.92 -37.33
C GLN A 393 -8.81 9.01 -36.92
N LEU A 394 -9.27 10.22 -36.80
CA LEU A 394 -8.54 11.34 -36.23
C LEU A 394 -9.55 12.21 -35.49
N LYS A 395 -9.64 12.01 -34.16
CA LYS A 395 -10.65 12.63 -33.33
C LYS A 395 -10.03 13.45 -32.20
N PRO A 396 -9.69 14.73 -32.40
CA PRO A 396 -9.42 15.65 -31.30
C PRO A 396 -10.67 15.78 -30.38
N ARG A 397 -10.41 15.92 -29.09
CA ARG A 397 -11.46 16.07 -28.08
C ARG A 397 -11.03 17.00 -26.96
N VAL A 398 -11.98 17.70 -26.39
CA VAL A 398 -11.79 18.51 -25.20
C VAL A 398 -12.95 18.28 -24.25
N SER A 399 -12.64 18.20 -22.97
CA SER A 399 -13.66 18.15 -21.94
C SER A 399 -13.27 19.02 -20.75
N TRP A 400 -14.29 19.62 -20.14
CA TRP A 400 -14.16 20.33 -18.88
C TRP A 400 -15.31 19.93 -17.98
N GLY A 401 -15.03 19.78 -16.66
CA GLY A 401 -16.08 19.46 -15.74
C GLY A 401 -15.67 19.60 -14.29
N THR A 402 -16.68 19.59 -13.43
CA THR A 402 -16.58 19.60 -11.97
C THR A 402 -17.24 18.37 -11.38
N LEU A 403 -16.65 17.87 -10.30
CA LEU A 403 -17.15 16.76 -9.48
C LEU A 403 -17.08 17.15 -8.01
N GLY A 404 -18.07 16.77 -7.22
CA GLY A 404 -18.08 16.94 -5.78
C GLY A 404 -17.48 15.73 -5.06
N ASN A 405 -16.60 15.97 -4.09
CA ASN A 405 -16.12 14.96 -3.16
C ASN A 405 -16.65 15.25 -1.76
N GLN A 406 -17.33 14.28 -1.16
CA GLN A 406 -17.89 14.35 0.20
C GLN A 406 -17.03 13.60 1.23
N ASN A 407 -15.88 13.07 0.86
CA ASN A 407 -15.11 12.19 1.72
C ASN A 407 -14.37 12.94 2.84
N THR A 408 -15.14 13.39 3.83
CA THR A 408 -14.65 14.01 5.05
C THR A 408 -14.45 12.93 6.12
N LYS A 409 -13.62 13.20 7.13
CA LYS A 409 -13.46 12.31 8.29
C LYS A 409 -14.64 12.36 9.26
N SER A 410 -15.50 13.39 9.16
CA SER A 410 -16.67 13.58 10.03
C SER A 410 -17.95 13.10 9.34
N TYR A 411 -18.78 12.37 10.07
CA TYR A 411 -20.12 11.96 9.63
C TYR A 411 -21.22 12.84 10.22
N TYR A 412 -20.93 13.50 11.34
CA TYR A 412 -21.90 14.29 12.11
C TYR A 412 -21.29 15.65 12.51
N PRO A 413 -20.94 16.52 11.55
CA PRO A 413 -20.27 17.78 11.85
C PRO A 413 -21.14 18.78 12.61
N MET A 414 -22.43 18.48 12.80
CA MET A 414 -23.39 19.33 13.49
C MET A 414 -23.46 19.07 15.00
N TYR A 415 -22.78 18.05 15.52
CA TYR A 415 -22.82 17.68 16.92
C TYR A 415 -21.51 17.93 17.63
N LEU A 416 -21.55 18.65 18.74
CA LEU A 416 -20.43 18.76 19.67
C LEU A 416 -20.41 17.52 20.55
N LEU A 417 -19.34 16.73 20.43
CA LEU A 417 -19.13 15.58 21.28
C LEU A 417 -18.20 15.96 22.44
N GLN A 418 -18.61 15.66 23.65
CA GLN A 418 -17.79 15.83 24.84
C GLN A 418 -17.22 14.47 25.25
N THR A 419 -15.90 14.39 25.37
CA THR A 419 -15.24 13.17 25.79
C THR A 419 -15.30 13.05 27.31
N VAL A 420 -15.85 11.94 27.78
CA VAL A 420 -15.82 11.59 29.20
C VAL A 420 -14.78 10.49 29.42
N LYS A 421 -13.84 10.71 30.35
CA LYS A 421 -12.80 9.74 30.71
C LYS A 421 -12.97 9.33 32.14
N THR A 422 -13.29 8.06 32.39
CA THR A 422 -13.27 7.46 33.74
C THR A 422 -11.82 7.34 34.17
N ASN A 423 -11.52 7.70 35.42
CA ASN A 423 -10.16 7.75 35.97
C ASN A 423 -9.20 8.63 35.13
N GLY A 424 -9.72 9.66 34.45
CA GLY A 424 -8.99 10.51 33.51
C GLY A 424 -8.45 11.80 34.12
N GLY A 425 -8.72 12.11 35.38
CA GLY A 425 -8.19 13.31 36.04
C GLY A 425 -6.66 13.28 36.18
N SER A 426 -6.03 14.45 36.08
CA SER A 426 -4.61 14.62 36.37
C SER A 426 -4.27 14.73 37.84
N TRP A 427 -5.26 14.75 38.70
CA TRP A 427 -5.16 14.81 40.17
C TRP A 427 -5.94 13.69 40.83
N LEU A 428 -5.61 13.37 42.07
CA LEU A 428 -6.34 12.41 42.91
C LEU A 428 -7.44 13.10 43.73
N MET A 429 -8.58 12.46 43.87
CA MET A 429 -9.63 12.78 44.82
C MET A 429 -9.73 11.59 45.79
N GLY A 430 -9.09 11.71 46.96
CA GLY A 430 -8.81 10.55 47.78
C GLY A 430 -7.80 9.63 47.13
N ASP A 431 -8.07 8.34 47.03
CA ASP A 431 -7.22 7.32 46.43
C ASP A 431 -7.56 7.04 44.95
N SER A 432 -8.45 7.79 44.36
CA SER A 432 -8.88 7.54 42.97
C SER A 432 -8.77 8.78 42.08
N LYS A 433 -8.59 8.56 40.80
CA LYS A 433 -8.70 9.63 39.80
C LYS A 433 -10.16 9.88 39.44
N PRO A 434 -10.63 11.13 39.46
CA PRO A 434 -12.03 11.43 39.11
C PRO A 434 -12.34 11.13 37.64
N THR A 435 -13.60 10.85 37.37
CA THR A 435 -14.14 10.90 36.00
C THR A 435 -14.19 12.35 35.57
N VAL A 436 -13.61 12.68 34.47
CA VAL A 436 -13.55 14.04 33.91
C VAL A 436 -14.20 14.13 32.55
N ALA A 437 -14.85 15.23 32.29
CA ALA A 437 -15.34 15.61 30.97
C ALA A 437 -14.33 16.58 30.33
N GLY A 438 -13.86 16.25 29.16
CA GLY A 438 -13.01 17.16 28.40
C GLY A 438 -13.80 18.35 27.86
N MET A 439 -13.12 19.42 27.46
CA MET A 439 -13.77 20.48 26.71
C MET A 439 -14.26 19.92 25.36
N PRO A 440 -15.50 20.25 24.95
CA PRO A 440 -15.97 19.86 23.62
C PRO A 440 -15.10 20.53 22.54
N GLY A 441 -14.84 19.82 21.44
CA GLY A 441 -14.17 20.44 20.28
C GLY A 441 -15.00 21.58 19.68
N THR A 442 -14.42 22.31 18.76
CA THR A 442 -15.14 23.35 17.97
C THR A 442 -15.81 22.72 16.75
N LEU A 443 -16.96 23.29 16.34
CA LEU A 443 -17.64 22.89 15.10
C LEU A 443 -17.15 23.73 13.93
N SER A 444 -16.91 23.10 12.79
CA SER A 444 -16.75 23.86 11.54
C SER A 444 -18.10 24.38 11.07
N SER A 445 -18.22 25.70 10.93
CA SER A 445 -19.43 26.33 10.39
C SER A 445 -19.52 26.34 8.85
N SER A 446 -18.48 25.88 8.17
CA SER A 446 -18.29 25.99 6.71
C SER A 446 -17.86 24.71 6.02
N LEU A 447 -18.01 23.55 6.68
CA LEU A 447 -17.65 22.28 6.05
C LEU A 447 -18.62 21.95 4.91
N THR A 448 -18.09 21.85 3.68
CA THR A 448 -18.87 21.61 2.46
C THR A 448 -18.11 20.68 1.49
N TRP A 449 -18.66 20.50 0.31
CA TRP A 449 -18.07 19.70 -0.76
C TRP A 449 -16.69 20.22 -1.16
N GLU A 450 -15.76 19.30 -1.31
CA GLU A 450 -14.54 19.56 -2.08
C GLU A 450 -14.90 19.49 -3.57
N THR A 451 -14.36 20.38 -4.37
CA THR A 451 -14.64 20.45 -5.81
C THR A 451 -13.44 20.01 -6.62
N VAL A 452 -13.59 18.93 -7.38
CA VAL A 452 -12.58 18.49 -8.36
C VAL A 452 -12.95 19.07 -9.73
N GLN A 453 -12.15 19.98 -10.22
CA GLN A 453 -12.28 20.59 -11.55
C GLN A 453 -11.23 19.98 -12.48
N SER A 454 -11.64 19.49 -13.65
CA SER A 454 -10.76 18.88 -14.64
C SER A 454 -10.95 19.50 -16.02
N LEU A 455 -9.85 19.87 -16.65
CA LEU A 455 -9.75 20.14 -18.08
C LEU A 455 -8.93 19.03 -18.72
N ASN A 456 -9.44 18.43 -19.79
CA ASN A 456 -8.78 17.37 -20.54
C ASN A 456 -8.80 17.73 -22.02
N ILE A 457 -7.64 17.64 -22.70
CA ILE A 457 -7.47 17.85 -24.14
C ILE A 457 -6.74 16.64 -24.68
N GLY A 458 -7.31 15.98 -25.67
CA GLY A 458 -6.75 14.77 -26.21
C GLY A 458 -7.13 14.51 -27.66
N PHE A 459 -6.63 13.42 -28.19
CA PHE A 459 -7.03 12.92 -29.50
C PHE A 459 -7.01 11.39 -29.56
N ASP A 460 -7.86 10.85 -30.41
CA ASP A 460 -7.89 9.43 -30.76
C ASP A 460 -7.47 9.30 -32.23
N LEU A 461 -6.45 8.48 -32.49
CA LEU A 461 -5.89 8.25 -33.83
C LEU A 461 -5.96 6.77 -34.17
N GLY A 462 -6.67 6.42 -35.24
CA GLY A 462 -6.71 5.08 -35.84
C GLY A 462 -6.00 5.11 -37.20
N MET A 463 -5.05 4.20 -37.39
CA MET A 463 -4.26 4.11 -38.63
C MET A 463 -4.19 2.68 -39.14
N LEU A 464 -3.89 2.56 -40.44
CA LEU A 464 -3.58 1.30 -41.13
C LEU A 464 -4.71 0.27 -40.93
N ARG A 465 -5.97 0.70 -41.14
CA ARG A 465 -7.20 -0.12 -40.88
C ARG A 465 -7.31 -0.55 -39.44
N ASN A 466 -7.11 0.36 -38.47
CA ASN A 466 -7.11 0.12 -37.02
C ASN A 466 -6.05 -0.88 -36.54
N ARG A 467 -4.98 -1.15 -37.33
CA ARG A 467 -3.85 -1.92 -36.80
C ARG A 467 -3.07 -1.13 -35.76
N LEU A 468 -2.90 0.17 -35.98
CA LEU A 468 -2.33 1.11 -35.00
C LEU A 468 -3.43 2.00 -34.45
N ASN A 469 -3.61 1.98 -33.13
CA ASN A 469 -4.49 2.92 -32.43
C ASN A 469 -3.67 3.65 -31.35
N ILE A 470 -3.80 4.98 -31.31
CA ILE A 470 -3.12 5.85 -30.34
C ILE A 470 -4.15 6.76 -29.70
N ASN A 471 -4.16 6.80 -28.38
CA ASN A 471 -4.91 7.74 -27.58
C ASN A 471 -3.92 8.59 -26.78
N PHE A 472 -4.11 9.89 -26.80
CA PHE A 472 -3.32 10.85 -26.05
C PHE A 472 -4.23 11.81 -25.31
N ASP A 473 -3.89 12.08 -24.03
CA ASP A 473 -4.57 13.02 -23.18
C ASP A 473 -3.57 13.89 -22.43
N TYR A 474 -3.83 15.20 -22.40
CA TYR A 474 -3.22 16.14 -21.48
C TYR A 474 -4.30 16.68 -20.57
N PHE A 475 -4.05 16.69 -19.26
CA PHE A 475 -5.03 17.12 -18.29
C PHE A 475 -4.48 18.10 -17.26
N ILE A 476 -5.36 18.97 -16.79
CA ILE A 476 -5.16 19.80 -15.60
C ILE A 476 -6.33 19.53 -14.67
N ARG A 477 -6.04 18.99 -13.50
CA ARG A 477 -7.01 18.75 -12.45
C ARG A 477 -6.71 19.62 -11.24
N LYS A 478 -7.69 20.38 -10.79
CA LYS A 478 -7.64 21.16 -9.56
C LYS A 478 -8.61 20.53 -8.56
N THR A 479 -8.14 20.25 -7.35
CA THR A 479 -9.02 19.93 -6.22
C THR A 479 -9.07 21.14 -5.34
N LEU A 480 -10.21 21.79 -5.32
CA LEU A 480 -10.46 23.07 -4.64
C LEU A 480 -11.25 22.81 -3.35
N ASP A 481 -11.03 23.67 -2.38
CA ASP A 481 -11.74 23.63 -1.11
C ASP A 481 -11.61 22.26 -0.40
N MET A 482 -10.44 21.63 -0.48
CA MET A 482 -10.17 20.41 0.26
C MET A 482 -10.22 20.65 1.76
N VAL A 483 -10.71 19.67 2.50
CA VAL A 483 -10.69 19.70 3.96
C VAL A 483 -9.25 19.56 4.44
N GLY A 484 -8.66 20.68 4.81
CA GLY A 484 -7.31 20.79 5.36
C GLY A 484 -7.30 20.89 6.89
N PRO A 485 -6.10 21.01 7.48
CA PRO A 485 -5.98 21.20 8.92
C PRO A 485 -6.59 22.52 9.36
N ALA A 486 -6.86 22.58 10.65
CA ALA A 486 -7.28 23.86 11.28
C ALA A 486 -6.22 24.95 11.05
N SER A 487 -6.66 26.17 10.85
CA SER A 487 -5.75 27.33 10.89
C SER A 487 -5.16 27.45 12.30
N GLU A 488 -3.88 27.77 12.37
CA GLU A 488 -3.22 28.01 13.64
C GLU A 488 -3.85 29.23 14.34
N VAL A 489 -4.13 29.06 15.61
CA VAL A 489 -4.61 30.14 16.49
C VAL A 489 -3.68 30.24 17.69
N ALA A 490 -3.65 31.41 18.32
CA ALA A 490 -2.83 31.61 19.50
C ALA A 490 -3.17 30.58 20.59
N SER A 491 -2.16 30.07 21.30
CA SER A 491 -2.32 29.02 22.33
C SER A 491 -3.28 29.40 23.46
N ILE A 492 -3.47 30.68 23.68
CA ILE A 492 -4.43 31.21 24.66
C ILE A 492 -5.90 30.86 24.32
N TYR A 493 -6.18 30.47 23.07
CA TYR A 493 -7.52 30.02 22.68
C TYR A 493 -7.94 28.73 23.40
N GLY A 494 -6.99 27.92 23.80
CA GLY A 494 -7.19 26.74 24.69
C GLY A 494 -7.94 25.57 24.06
N ILE A 495 -8.42 25.68 22.81
CA ILE A 495 -9.16 24.64 22.09
C ILE A 495 -8.62 24.52 20.67
N GLY A 496 -8.48 23.29 20.17
CA GLY A 496 -8.15 23.04 18.76
C GLY A 496 -9.26 23.54 17.83
N MET A 497 -8.88 24.25 16.78
CA MET A 497 -9.81 24.68 15.74
C MET A 497 -10.25 23.47 14.89
N PRO A 498 -11.47 23.47 14.32
CA PRO A 498 -11.92 22.40 13.46
C PRO A 498 -11.24 22.47 12.10
N ALA A 499 -11.14 21.33 11.43
CA ALA A 499 -10.77 21.29 10.00
C ALA A 499 -11.73 22.15 9.16
N SER A 500 -11.24 22.76 8.12
CA SER A 500 -12.01 23.63 7.22
C SER A 500 -11.63 23.40 5.76
N ASN A 501 -12.45 23.86 4.82
CA ASN A 501 -12.17 23.80 3.39
C ASN A 501 -11.17 24.93 3.01
N ASN A 502 -9.87 24.69 3.24
CA ASN A 502 -8.82 25.71 3.14
C ASN A 502 -7.58 25.26 2.33
N THR A 503 -7.66 24.14 1.66
CA THR A 503 -6.55 23.55 0.92
C THR A 503 -6.92 23.31 -0.54
N ASP A 504 -6.03 23.72 -1.47
CA ASP A 504 -6.19 23.50 -2.91
C ASP A 504 -4.97 22.78 -3.47
N LEU A 505 -5.22 21.83 -4.35
CA LEU A 505 -4.20 21.04 -5.03
C LEU A 505 -4.40 21.12 -6.55
N ARG A 506 -3.32 21.27 -7.29
CA ARG A 506 -3.33 21.24 -8.75
C ARG A 506 -2.42 20.13 -9.28
N THR A 507 -2.98 19.26 -10.11
CA THR A 507 -2.25 18.21 -10.82
C THR A 507 -2.28 18.49 -12.31
N LYS A 508 -1.10 18.44 -12.96
CA LYS A 508 -0.93 18.48 -14.41
C LYS A 508 -0.31 17.18 -14.87
N GLY A 509 -0.80 16.61 -15.94
CA GLY A 509 -0.28 15.36 -16.45
C GLY A 509 -0.66 15.10 -17.91
N TRP A 510 -0.08 14.03 -18.42
CA TRP A 510 -0.42 13.50 -19.73
C TRP A 510 -0.41 11.96 -19.69
N GLU A 511 -1.15 11.38 -20.60
CA GLU A 511 -1.29 9.94 -20.76
C GLU A 511 -1.25 9.60 -22.25
N ILE A 512 -0.56 8.51 -22.58
CA ILE A 512 -0.55 7.96 -23.94
C ILE A 512 -0.79 6.45 -23.87
N ALA A 513 -1.65 5.96 -24.73
CA ALA A 513 -1.83 4.54 -24.98
C ALA A 513 -1.71 4.27 -26.47
N ALA A 514 -0.88 3.28 -26.85
CA ALA A 514 -0.70 2.85 -28.22
C ALA A 514 -0.89 1.34 -28.31
N SER A 515 -1.64 0.88 -29.28
CA SER A 515 -1.81 -0.55 -29.55
C SER A 515 -1.59 -0.85 -31.03
N TRP A 516 -0.81 -1.89 -31.27
CA TRP A 516 -0.57 -2.44 -32.61
C TRP A 516 -1.04 -3.88 -32.67
N ARG A 517 -1.79 -4.23 -33.70
CA ARG A 517 -2.24 -5.61 -33.97
C ARG A 517 -2.03 -5.90 -35.45
N ASP A 518 -1.34 -7.00 -35.74
CA ASP A 518 -1.09 -7.40 -37.12
C ASP A 518 -0.85 -8.91 -37.23
N LYS A 519 -0.62 -9.37 -38.45
CA LYS A 519 -0.39 -10.76 -38.78
C LYS A 519 0.80 -10.90 -39.72
N ILE A 520 1.74 -11.78 -39.35
CA ILE A 520 2.88 -12.15 -40.20
C ILE A 520 2.74 -13.64 -40.55
N GLY A 521 2.36 -13.92 -41.79
CA GLY A 521 2.08 -15.31 -42.19
C GLY A 521 0.91 -15.91 -41.37
N GLN A 522 1.20 -16.88 -40.49
CA GLN A 522 0.22 -17.53 -39.61
C GLN A 522 0.31 -17.05 -38.16
N ILE A 523 1.21 -16.10 -37.90
CA ILE A 523 1.41 -15.55 -36.53
C ILE A 523 0.58 -14.29 -36.40
N ASN A 524 -0.42 -14.29 -35.50
CA ASN A 524 -1.09 -13.08 -35.04
C ASN A 524 -0.28 -12.52 -33.85
N TYR A 525 -0.02 -11.23 -33.84
CA TYR A 525 0.68 -10.59 -32.74
C TYR A 525 0.07 -9.25 -32.37
N ASN A 526 0.23 -8.88 -31.11
CA ASN A 526 -0.18 -7.59 -30.58
C ASN A 526 0.92 -6.99 -29.68
N ILE A 527 1.03 -5.67 -29.76
CA ILE A 527 1.89 -4.85 -28.89
C ILE A 527 1.00 -3.76 -28.32
N GLY A 528 0.94 -3.68 -27.00
CA GLY A 528 0.26 -2.63 -26.26
C GLY A 528 1.29 -1.84 -25.44
N PHE A 529 1.27 -0.54 -25.51
CA PHE A 529 2.10 0.34 -24.70
C PHE A 529 1.25 1.44 -24.10
N ASN A 530 1.43 1.72 -22.82
CA ASN A 530 0.86 2.87 -22.16
C ASN A 530 1.92 3.56 -21.28
N MET A 531 1.82 4.88 -21.17
CA MET A 531 2.66 5.67 -20.29
C MET A 531 1.86 6.87 -19.78
N ALA A 532 2.04 7.17 -18.51
CA ALA A 532 1.44 8.34 -17.89
C ALA A 532 2.45 9.07 -17.02
N ASP A 533 2.36 10.38 -16.98
CA ASP A 533 3.16 11.24 -16.13
C ASP A 533 2.31 12.36 -15.54
N SER A 534 2.50 12.65 -14.27
CA SER A 534 1.81 13.77 -13.62
C SER A 534 2.62 14.36 -12.47
N ARG A 535 2.40 15.67 -12.26
CA ARG A 535 2.98 16.44 -11.15
C ARG A 535 1.87 17.16 -10.41
N SER A 536 1.93 17.14 -9.08
CA SER A 536 0.94 17.78 -8.21
C SER A 536 1.59 18.89 -7.39
N PHE A 537 0.91 20.03 -7.30
CA PHE A 537 1.38 21.23 -6.62
C PHE A 537 0.30 21.71 -5.64
N VAL A 538 0.74 22.19 -4.50
CA VAL A 538 -0.12 22.80 -3.49
C VAL A 538 -0.39 24.24 -3.89
N ASP A 539 -1.63 24.56 -4.29
CA ASP A 539 -2.00 25.94 -4.68
C ASP A 539 -2.40 26.80 -3.46
N LYS A 540 -2.95 26.15 -2.41
CA LYS A 540 -3.33 26.81 -1.15
C LYS A 540 -3.18 25.85 0.02
N TYR A 541 -2.64 26.33 1.14
CA TYR A 541 -2.51 25.59 2.40
C TYR A 541 -2.31 26.58 3.56
N PRO A 542 -2.86 26.31 4.76
CA PRO A 542 -2.72 27.23 5.90
C PRO A 542 -1.35 27.10 6.60
N ASN A 543 -0.30 27.53 5.93
CA ASN A 543 1.09 27.55 6.39
C ASN A 543 1.76 28.81 5.83
N GLU A 544 1.52 29.95 6.48
CA GLU A 544 2.00 31.27 6.05
C GLU A 544 3.53 31.39 6.14
N SER A 545 4.14 30.74 7.13
CA SER A 545 5.61 30.71 7.32
C SER A 545 6.32 29.81 6.31
N LYS A 546 5.59 29.04 5.51
CA LYS A 546 6.11 28.01 4.61
C LYS A 546 7.03 27.00 5.33
N SER A 547 6.69 26.65 6.58
CA SER A 547 7.41 25.63 7.34
C SER A 547 7.53 24.32 6.56
N LEU A 548 8.72 23.73 6.52
CA LEU A 548 8.98 22.45 5.86
C LEU A 548 8.47 21.24 6.65
N SER A 549 7.96 21.46 7.85
CA SER A 549 7.36 20.38 8.68
C SER A 549 5.98 19.94 8.16
N THR A 550 5.36 20.71 7.27
CA THR A 550 4.08 20.40 6.65
C THR A 550 4.05 20.93 5.20
N TYR A 551 2.90 20.82 4.53
CA TYR A 551 2.76 21.35 3.18
C TYR A 551 2.78 22.89 3.18
N TYR A 552 3.24 23.48 2.08
CA TYR A 552 3.25 24.93 1.87
C TYR A 552 2.85 25.26 0.43
N LYS A 553 2.43 26.49 0.21
CA LYS A 553 2.00 26.97 -1.11
C LYS A 553 3.15 26.86 -2.13
N ASP A 554 2.83 26.40 -3.35
CA ASP A 554 3.72 26.16 -4.48
C ASP A 554 4.63 24.92 -4.32
N GLN A 555 4.53 24.18 -3.22
CA GLN A 555 5.25 22.93 -3.06
C GLN A 555 4.81 21.88 -4.09
N GLU A 556 5.77 21.24 -4.74
CA GLU A 556 5.52 20.00 -5.48
C GLU A 556 5.40 18.83 -4.50
N LEU A 557 4.34 18.04 -4.62
CA LEU A 557 4.17 16.85 -3.76
C LEU A 557 5.29 15.84 -4.01
N GLY A 558 5.76 15.25 -2.90
CA GLY A 558 6.85 14.28 -2.93
C GLY A 558 8.25 14.91 -2.99
N ALA A 559 8.38 16.24 -3.00
CA ALA A 559 9.69 16.90 -2.92
C ALA A 559 10.46 16.45 -1.66
N ILE A 560 11.71 16.06 -1.84
CA ILE A 560 12.61 15.60 -0.77
C ILE A 560 13.62 16.72 -0.51
N TRP A 561 13.55 17.33 0.68
CA TRP A 561 14.53 18.28 1.16
C TRP A 561 15.67 17.54 1.84
N GLY A 562 16.91 17.90 1.51
CA GLY A 562 18.08 17.25 2.07
C GLY A 562 19.35 18.04 1.86
N TYR A 563 20.38 17.62 2.56
CA TYR A 563 21.72 18.20 2.51
C TYR A 563 22.48 17.74 1.27
N VAL A 564 23.47 18.53 0.85
CA VAL A 564 24.36 18.16 -0.23
C VAL A 564 25.64 17.56 0.35
N THR A 565 25.91 16.32 0.01
CA THR A 565 27.15 15.63 0.41
C THR A 565 28.32 16.12 -0.46
N HIS A 566 29.44 16.48 0.14
CA HIS A 566 30.70 16.67 -0.56
C HIS A 566 31.44 15.34 -0.75
N GLY A 567 31.55 14.54 0.31
CA GLY A 567 32.21 13.24 0.30
C GLY A 567 32.28 12.61 1.69
N ILE A 568 33.07 11.56 1.81
CA ILE A 568 33.48 10.96 3.08
C ILE A 568 34.91 11.42 3.32
N ALA A 569 35.20 11.97 4.51
CA ALA A 569 36.55 12.43 4.89
C ALA A 569 37.53 11.25 4.94
N LYS A 570 38.65 11.37 4.25
CA LYS A 570 39.66 10.31 4.14
C LYS A 570 40.75 10.39 5.20
N SER A 571 40.79 11.47 6.02
CA SER A 571 41.68 11.65 7.15
C SER A 571 41.06 12.59 8.17
N GLN A 572 41.57 12.53 9.42
CA GLN A 572 41.18 13.49 10.47
C GLN A 572 41.52 14.92 10.06
N SER A 573 42.69 15.14 9.44
CA SER A 573 43.11 16.48 8.99
C SER A 573 42.18 17.05 7.91
N GLU A 574 41.66 16.24 7.03
CA GLU A 574 40.69 16.66 6.01
C GLU A 574 39.35 17.11 6.66
N MET A 575 38.88 16.34 7.65
CA MET A 575 37.65 16.72 8.38
C MET A 575 37.89 18.00 9.22
N ASP A 576 39.01 18.09 9.91
CA ASP A 576 39.35 19.26 10.74
C ASP A 576 39.47 20.55 9.92
N GLU A 577 39.94 20.46 8.68
CA GLU A 577 39.96 21.58 7.73
C GLU A 577 38.56 21.90 7.22
N TRP A 578 37.81 20.88 6.83
CA TRP A 578 36.43 21.03 6.31
C TRP A 578 35.49 21.70 7.31
N ILE A 579 35.57 21.30 8.58
CA ILE A 579 34.67 21.77 9.65
C ILE A 579 34.87 23.27 9.97
N LYS A 580 36.02 23.88 9.67
CA LYS A 580 36.25 25.29 9.91
C LYS A 580 35.25 26.20 9.16
N ASP A 581 34.85 25.76 7.98
CA ASP A 581 33.97 26.50 7.10
C ASP A 581 32.66 25.75 6.81
N ASN A 582 32.42 24.58 7.45
CA ASN A 582 31.22 23.73 7.22
C ASN A 582 30.86 22.97 8.51
N ASN A 583 30.63 23.67 9.61
CA ASN A 583 30.42 23.04 10.91
C ASN A 583 28.98 22.59 11.12
N PRO A 584 28.67 21.26 11.20
CA PRO A 584 27.32 20.81 11.43
C PRO A 584 26.79 21.18 12.82
N SER A 585 25.58 21.69 12.91
CA SER A 585 24.93 22.05 14.17
C SER A 585 24.44 20.83 14.97
N TRP A 586 24.60 19.63 14.43
CA TRP A 586 24.23 18.36 15.06
C TRP A 586 25.44 17.41 15.13
N GLY A 587 25.33 16.41 16.00
CA GLY A 587 26.42 15.46 16.23
C GLY A 587 27.62 16.08 16.95
N SER A 588 28.63 15.27 17.18
CA SER A 588 29.91 15.70 17.78
C SER A 588 30.98 14.67 17.52
N GLY A 589 32.26 15.11 17.53
CA GLY A 589 33.38 14.24 17.29
C GLY A 589 33.50 13.78 15.84
N TRP A 590 33.26 14.71 14.93
CA TRP A 590 33.43 14.50 13.49
C TRP A 590 34.88 14.16 13.16
N GLY A 591 35.09 13.21 12.27
CA GLY A 591 36.43 12.74 11.96
C GLY A 591 36.54 11.97 10.66
N GLU A 592 37.66 11.29 10.54
CA GLU A 592 37.95 10.40 9.42
C GLU A 592 36.84 9.38 9.23
N GLY A 593 36.32 9.25 8.00
CA GLY A 593 35.22 8.35 7.63
C GLY A 593 33.81 8.94 7.77
N ASP A 594 33.67 10.17 8.25
CA ASP A 594 32.38 10.84 8.36
C ASP A 594 32.03 11.63 7.09
N ILE A 595 30.76 11.93 6.96
CA ILE A 595 30.19 12.69 5.83
C ILE A 595 30.56 14.17 5.98
N MET A 596 31.13 14.74 4.92
CA MET A 596 31.32 16.18 4.74
C MET A 596 30.08 16.76 4.04
N PHE A 597 29.35 17.64 4.71
CA PHE A 597 28.17 18.34 4.16
C PHE A 597 28.58 19.73 3.65
N LYS A 598 27.95 20.19 2.57
CA LYS A 598 28.24 21.51 2.00
C LYS A 598 27.42 22.59 2.70
N ASP A 599 28.07 23.66 3.11
CA ASP A 599 27.45 24.94 3.42
C ASP A 599 26.90 25.54 2.10
N LEU A 600 25.59 25.77 2.02
CA LEU A 600 24.93 26.31 0.83
C LEU A 600 24.62 27.82 0.97
N ASN A 601 24.50 28.34 2.17
CA ASN A 601 24.18 29.74 2.44
C ASN A 601 25.41 30.60 2.77
N GLY A 602 26.57 29.98 3.07
CA GLY A 602 27.84 30.62 3.30
C GLY A 602 28.05 31.17 4.73
N ASP A 603 27.28 30.68 5.69
CA ASP A 603 27.34 31.10 7.10
C ASP A 603 28.33 30.28 7.95
N LYS A 604 28.96 29.27 7.35
CA LYS A 604 29.92 28.32 7.95
C LYS A 604 29.30 27.35 8.96
N VAL A 605 27.99 27.26 9.03
CA VAL A 605 27.27 26.36 9.95
C VAL A 605 26.26 25.54 9.19
N ILE A 606 26.48 24.24 9.05
CA ILE A 606 25.51 23.36 8.43
C ILE A 606 24.28 23.18 9.34
N ASN A 607 23.13 23.67 8.93
CA ASN A 607 21.90 23.63 9.75
C ASN A 607 20.62 23.60 8.92
N GLU A 608 19.47 23.65 9.59
CA GLU A 608 18.15 23.66 8.99
C GLU A 608 17.60 25.09 8.74
N GLY A 609 18.36 26.13 9.08
CA GLY A 609 17.88 27.50 9.07
C GLY A 609 16.62 27.67 9.94
N ALA A 610 15.70 28.47 9.51
CA ALA A 610 14.38 28.59 10.14
C ALA A 610 13.43 27.41 9.85
N ASN A 611 13.89 26.37 9.14
CA ASN A 611 13.09 25.24 8.68
C ASN A 611 11.89 25.67 7.83
N THR A 612 12.06 26.64 6.98
CA THR A 612 11.05 27.14 6.04
C THR A 612 11.55 27.06 4.60
N ALA A 613 10.64 27.17 3.64
CA ALA A 613 11.03 27.16 2.22
C ALA A 613 11.83 28.42 1.82
N ASP A 614 11.67 29.53 2.54
CA ASP A 614 12.39 30.79 2.32
C ASP A 614 13.73 30.83 3.05
N ASP A 615 13.90 30.04 4.14
CA ASP A 615 15.14 29.84 4.87
C ASP A 615 15.27 28.35 5.27
N PRO A 616 15.72 27.49 4.33
CA PRO A 616 15.91 26.05 4.57
C PRO A 616 17.28 25.71 5.18
N GLY A 617 18.10 26.70 5.51
CA GLY A 617 19.51 26.53 5.86
C GLY A 617 20.28 25.90 4.68
N ASP A 618 21.03 24.82 4.94
CA ASP A 618 21.87 24.15 3.94
C ASP A 618 21.15 23.02 3.22
N ARG A 619 19.83 23.00 3.29
CA ARG A 619 19.01 22.02 2.56
C ARG A 619 18.49 22.60 1.27
N LYS A 620 18.34 21.74 0.27
CA LYS A 620 17.63 22.02 -0.97
C LYS A 620 16.78 20.83 -1.38
N ILE A 621 15.91 20.99 -2.36
CA ILE A 621 15.20 19.86 -2.96
C ILE A 621 16.22 19.01 -3.74
N ILE A 622 16.49 17.80 -3.25
CA ILE A 622 17.46 16.86 -3.82
C ILE A 622 16.81 15.78 -4.67
N GLY A 623 15.49 15.60 -4.57
CA GLY A 623 14.75 14.60 -5.32
C GLY A 623 13.25 14.73 -5.15
N ASN A 624 12.51 13.76 -5.74
CA ASN A 624 11.06 13.67 -5.62
C ASN A 624 10.62 12.19 -5.52
N SER A 625 9.85 11.87 -4.49
CA SER A 625 9.37 10.51 -4.21
C SER A 625 8.15 10.08 -5.04
N THR A 626 7.53 11.02 -5.78
CA THR A 626 6.37 10.72 -6.62
C THR A 626 6.80 9.88 -7.83
N PRO A 627 6.13 8.75 -8.11
CA PRO A 627 6.42 7.95 -9.29
C PRO A 627 6.10 8.72 -10.58
N ARG A 628 7.09 8.88 -11.45
CA ARG A 628 7.01 9.59 -12.72
C ARG A 628 7.20 8.63 -13.88
N PHE A 629 6.58 8.92 -15.02
CA PHE A 629 6.64 8.09 -16.23
C PHE A 629 6.30 6.62 -15.92
N ARG A 630 5.11 6.41 -15.35
CA ARG A 630 4.57 5.06 -15.12
C ARG A 630 4.19 4.46 -16.45
N PHE A 631 4.68 3.27 -16.75
CA PHE A 631 4.45 2.62 -18.02
C PHE A 631 4.01 1.16 -17.86
N GLY A 632 3.30 0.68 -18.88
CA GLY A 632 2.98 -0.71 -19.11
C GLY A 632 3.29 -1.11 -20.55
N LEU A 633 3.79 -2.34 -20.75
CA LEU A 633 4.06 -2.92 -22.06
C LEU A 633 3.46 -4.32 -22.10
N ASP A 634 2.52 -4.51 -23.00
CA ASP A 634 1.87 -5.78 -23.32
C ASP A 634 2.38 -6.34 -24.63
N LEU A 635 2.83 -7.59 -24.63
CA LEU A 635 3.24 -8.31 -25.85
C LEU A 635 2.49 -9.63 -25.90
N GLY A 636 1.90 -9.94 -27.06
CA GLY A 636 1.21 -11.21 -27.27
C GLY A 636 1.42 -11.74 -28.68
N CYS A 637 1.46 -13.06 -28.81
CA CYS A 637 1.43 -13.71 -30.13
C CYS A 637 0.73 -15.07 -30.05
N GLU A 638 0.12 -15.45 -31.17
CA GLU A 638 -0.57 -16.71 -31.33
C GLU A 638 -0.11 -17.39 -32.64
N TRP A 639 0.21 -18.68 -32.57
CA TRP A 639 0.62 -19.47 -33.71
C TRP A 639 0.19 -20.94 -33.59
N LYS A 640 -0.67 -21.43 -34.46
CA LYS A 640 -1.11 -22.85 -34.51
C LYS A 640 -1.50 -23.45 -33.16
N GLY A 641 -2.29 -22.72 -32.38
CA GLY A 641 -2.74 -23.14 -31.06
C GLY A 641 -1.78 -22.81 -29.90
N ILE A 642 -0.54 -22.41 -30.17
CA ILE A 642 0.37 -21.86 -29.17
C ILE A 642 0.03 -20.39 -28.98
N ASP A 643 -0.14 -19.96 -27.75
CA ASP A 643 -0.28 -18.56 -27.35
C ASP A 643 0.80 -18.16 -26.35
N PHE A 644 1.35 -16.99 -26.55
CA PHE A 644 2.34 -16.39 -25.68
C PHE A 644 1.89 -14.97 -25.30
N SER A 645 2.03 -14.63 -24.05
CA SER A 645 1.81 -13.25 -23.60
C SER A 645 2.77 -12.87 -22.49
N MET A 646 3.16 -11.59 -22.44
CA MET A 646 3.88 -11.01 -21.31
C MET A 646 3.45 -9.58 -21.06
N PHE A 647 3.47 -9.21 -19.78
CA PHE A 647 3.15 -7.87 -19.33
C PHE A 647 4.25 -7.32 -18.43
N TRP A 648 4.75 -6.15 -18.82
CA TRP A 648 5.71 -5.36 -18.06
C TRP A 648 5.05 -4.13 -17.47
N GLN A 649 5.44 -3.81 -16.27
CA GLN A 649 5.05 -2.57 -15.58
C GLN A 649 6.29 -1.92 -14.99
N GLY A 650 6.32 -0.58 -14.97
CA GLY A 650 7.43 0.11 -14.35
C GLY A 650 7.19 1.59 -14.09
N VAL A 651 8.19 2.16 -13.44
CA VAL A 651 8.33 3.58 -13.12
C VAL A 651 9.71 4.01 -13.60
N ALA A 652 9.80 4.95 -14.54
CA ALA A 652 11.09 5.32 -15.11
C ALA A 652 11.85 6.37 -14.28
N LYS A 653 11.17 7.08 -13.35
CA LYS A 653 11.81 8.04 -12.45
C LYS A 653 11.09 8.11 -11.11
N ARG A 654 11.84 7.90 -10.05
CA ARG A 654 11.41 8.06 -8.66
C ARG A 654 12.65 8.15 -7.78
N ASP A 655 12.68 9.09 -6.84
CA ASP A 655 13.72 9.14 -5.82
C ASP A 655 13.16 8.62 -4.50
N LEU A 656 13.96 7.85 -3.76
CA LEU A 656 13.56 7.27 -2.47
C LEU A 656 14.64 7.57 -1.44
N TRP A 657 14.22 8.03 -0.27
CA TRP A 657 15.04 8.03 0.91
C TRP A 657 14.77 6.75 1.68
N LEU A 658 15.79 5.90 1.84
CA LEU A 658 15.71 4.70 2.64
C LEU A 658 16.30 4.97 4.02
N ASP A 659 15.57 4.59 5.05
CA ASP A 659 15.94 4.77 6.45
C ASP A 659 15.90 3.45 7.24
N GLY A 660 16.29 3.53 8.50
CA GLY A 660 16.30 2.40 9.41
C GLY A 660 17.41 1.35 9.20
N PRO A 661 17.43 0.31 10.02
CA PRO A 661 18.54 -0.62 10.09
C PRO A 661 18.73 -1.48 8.83
N MET A 662 17.66 -1.73 8.05
CA MET A 662 17.81 -2.51 6.83
C MET A 662 18.68 -1.80 5.78
N PHE A 663 18.70 -0.45 5.78
CA PHE A 663 19.54 0.34 4.89
C PHE A 663 20.88 0.71 5.52
N TRP A 664 20.85 1.19 6.78
CA TRP A 664 22.04 1.72 7.45
C TRP A 664 22.85 0.68 8.22
N GLY A 665 22.29 -0.50 8.49
CA GLY A 665 22.89 -1.50 9.35
C GLY A 665 22.82 -1.08 10.81
N ILE A 666 23.88 -0.43 11.29
CA ILE A 666 23.92 0.21 12.61
C ILE A 666 23.30 1.59 12.48
N SER A 667 22.08 1.76 13.06
CA SER A 667 21.27 2.98 12.91
C SER A 667 20.66 3.49 14.22
N GLY A 668 21.10 3.00 15.35
CA GLY A 668 20.58 3.34 16.66
C GLY A 668 21.31 2.57 17.72
N GLY A 669 20.68 2.24 18.84
CA GLY A 669 21.21 1.31 19.82
C GLY A 669 21.29 -0.11 19.27
N GLU A 670 21.92 -1.02 20.00
CA GLU A 670 22.16 -2.41 19.59
C GLU A 670 20.89 -3.12 19.15
N TRP A 671 19.76 -2.93 19.87
CA TRP A 671 18.45 -3.56 19.58
C TRP A 671 17.73 -2.99 18.34
N GLN A 672 18.15 -1.83 17.86
CA GLN A 672 17.61 -1.19 16.65
C GLN A 672 18.53 -1.35 15.44
N SER A 673 19.64 -2.06 15.61
CA SER A 673 20.67 -2.25 14.59
C SER A 673 20.62 -3.68 14.03
N THR A 674 21.16 -3.84 12.81
CA THR A 674 21.33 -5.13 12.14
C THR A 674 22.62 -5.15 11.35
N GLY A 675 22.99 -6.32 10.78
CA GLY A 675 24.15 -6.47 9.93
C GLY A 675 23.85 -7.38 8.73
N LEU A 676 23.66 -6.79 7.56
CA LEU A 676 23.57 -7.48 6.28
C LEU A 676 24.93 -7.45 5.57
N LYS A 677 25.14 -8.33 4.59
CA LYS A 677 26.42 -8.44 3.88
C LYS A 677 26.80 -7.11 3.20
N GLU A 678 25.85 -6.39 2.68
CA GLU A 678 26.01 -5.09 2.03
C GLU A 678 26.58 -4.03 2.96
N HIS A 679 26.31 -4.12 4.27
CA HIS A 679 26.80 -3.18 5.28
C HIS A 679 28.31 -3.32 5.57
N LEU A 680 28.97 -4.37 5.06
CA LEU A 680 30.43 -4.48 5.15
C LEU A 680 31.17 -3.47 4.27
N ASP A 681 30.47 -2.77 3.36
CA ASP A 681 31.05 -1.68 2.56
C ASP A 681 30.97 -0.33 3.29
N TYR A 682 31.44 -0.30 4.55
CA TYR A 682 31.60 0.91 5.36
C TYR A 682 33.08 1.37 5.39
N TYR A 683 33.26 2.65 5.66
CA TYR A 683 34.61 3.27 5.70
C TYR A 683 35.48 2.66 6.79
N ARG A 684 36.70 2.25 6.40
CA ARG A 684 37.78 1.78 7.26
C ARG A 684 39.10 2.39 6.78
N PRO A 685 39.89 3.03 7.67
CA PRO A 685 41.15 3.69 7.30
C PRO A 685 42.25 2.68 6.88
N GLU A 686 43.29 3.18 6.22
CA GLU A 686 44.43 2.34 5.77
C GLU A 686 45.14 1.64 6.93
N ASN A 687 45.20 2.26 8.11
CA ASN A 687 45.83 1.72 9.33
C ASN A 687 44.82 0.97 10.23
N THR A 688 43.70 0.54 9.70
CA THR A 688 42.66 -0.15 10.48
C THR A 688 43.17 -1.46 11.09
N THR A 689 42.65 -1.79 12.28
CA THR A 689 42.82 -3.11 12.91
C THR A 689 41.62 -4.01 12.65
N SER A 690 40.67 -3.57 11.82
CA SER A 690 39.47 -4.35 11.45
C SER A 690 39.86 -5.64 10.73
N VAL A 691 39.18 -6.74 11.10
CA VAL A 691 39.35 -8.04 10.42
C VAL A 691 38.95 -8.01 8.96
N PHE A 692 38.22 -6.99 8.53
CA PHE A 692 37.78 -6.80 7.15
C PHE A 692 38.79 -6.04 6.29
N GLY A 693 39.91 -5.55 6.89
CA GLY A 693 40.91 -4.72 6.21
C GLY A 693 40.41 -3.31 5.85
N PRO A 694 41.29 -2.51 5.25
CA PRO A 694 40.96 -1.12 4.88
C PRO A 694 39.89 -1.02 3.78
N ASN A 695 39.13 0.05 3.81
CA ASN A 695 38.14 0.40 2.78
C ASN A 695 37.91 1.92 2.73
N THR A 696 38.83 2.64 2.13
CA THR A 696 38.82 4.11 2.05
C THR A 696 37.92 4.64 0.92
N ASN A 697 37.39 3.76 0.06
CA ASN A 697 36.46 4.10 -1.01
C ASN A 697 35.06 3.49 -0.78
N ALA A 698 34.66 3.41 0.46
CA ALA A 698 33.43 2.79 0.91
C ALA A 698 32.16 3.50 0.41
N TYR A 699 31.09 2.74 0.24
CA TYR A 699 29.77 3.29 0.01
C TYR A 699 29.22 3.97 1.26
N PHE A 700 29.20 3.25 2.42
CA PHE A 700 28.74 3.79 3.70
C PHE A 700 29.85 4.55 4.46
N PRO A 701 29.49 5.55 5.28
CA PRO A 701 30.44 6.23 6.14
C PRO A 701 30.91 5.32 7.27
N LYS A 702 31.77 5.81 8.12
CA LYS A 702 32.09 5.19 9.40
C LYS A 702 30.82 5.00 10.21
N MET A 703 30.62 3.79 10.73
CA MET A 703 29.40 3.44 11.46
C MET A 703 29.56 3.71 12.96
N TYR A 704 28.48 4.16 13.56
CA TYR A 704 28.43 4.46 14.98
C TYR A 704 27.15 3.91 15.60
N MET A 705 27.29 3.09 16.64
CA MET A 705 26.12 2.70 17.42
C MET A 705 25.68 3.87 18.30
N SER A 706 24.35 4.10 18.38
CA SER A 706 23.74 5.19 19.13
C SER A 706 24.05 6.61 18.65
N LYS A 707 24.53 6.76 17.40
CA LYS A 707 24.75 8.06 16.75
C LYS A 707 24.24 8.02 15.31
N ASP A 708 23.50 9.06 14.92
CA ASP A 708 22.87 9.18 13.59
C ASP A 708 23.46 10.34 12.75
N MET A 709 24.62 10.86 13.16
CA MET A 709 25.20 12.07 12.60
C MET A 709 25.41 12.02 11.07
N ASN A 710 25.71 10.85 10.53
CA ASN A 710 25.92 10.63 9.10
C ASN A 710 24.61 10.29 8.34
N GLN A 711 23.47 10.11 9.02
CA GLN A 711 22.24 9.54 8.47
C GLN A 711 21.19 10.59 8.11
N LYS A 712 21.55 11.87 8.03
CA LYS A 712 20.65 12.94 7.59
C LYS A 712 20.29 12.76 6.11
N VAL A 713 19.06 13.16 5.74
CA VAL A 713 18.61 13.13 4.33
C VAL A 713 19.59 13.91 3.46
N GLN A 714 20.20 13.24 2.48
CA GLN A 714 21.30 13.79 1.72
C GLN A 714 21.46 13.20 0.30
N THR A 715 22.19 13.87 -0.55
CA THR A 715 22.35 13.50 -1.97
C THR A 715 23.07 12.17 -2.18
N ARG A 716 24.03 11.77 -1.31
CA ARG A 716 24.82 10.55 -1.50
C ARG A 716 23.98 9.28 -1.38
N TYR A 717 23.04 9.24 -0.46
CA TYR A 717 22.24 8.05 -0.14
C TYR A 717 20.80 8.12 -0.65
N LEU A 718 20.47 9.16 -1.41
CA LEU A 718 19.22 9.20 -2.14
C LEU A 718 19.21 8.10 -3.20
N GLN A 719 18.25 7.19 -3.12
CA GLN A 719 18.17 6.02 -3.99
C GLN A 719 17.31 6.30 -5.23
N ASN A 720 17.73 5.73 -6.36
CA ASN A 720 16.91 5.72 -7.55
C ASN A 720 15.88 4.56 -7.46
N GLY A 721 14.63 4.91 -7.22
CA GLY A 721 13.49 3.98 -7.14
C GLY A 721 12.85 3.64 -8.48
N ALA A 722 13.50 3.94 -9.60
CA ALA A 722 13.04 3.51 -10.92
C ALA A 722 13.11 1.99 -11.06
N TYR A 723 12.16 1.40 -11.78
CA TYR A 723 12.14 -0.04 -12.02
C TYR A 723 11.31 -0.43 -13.24
N ALA A 724 11.60 -1.61 -13.76
CA ALA A 724 10.76 -2.35 -14.69
C ALA A 724 10.58 -3.79 -14.17
N ARG A 725 9.34 -4.28 -14.13
CA ARG A 725 9.02 -5.62 -13.65
C ARG A 725 8.21 -6.39 -14.67
N LEU A 726 8.65 -7.62 -14.94
CA LEU A 726 7.86 -8.60 -15.67
C LEU A 726 6.78 -9.14 -14.73
N LYS A 727 5.60 -8.52 -14.81
CA LYS A 727 4.45 -8.82 -13.93
C LYS A 727 3.83 -10.16 -14.22
N ASN A 728 3.74 -10.50 -15.50
CA ASN A 728 3.18 -11.78 -15.94
C ASN A 728 3.86 -12.21 -17.23
N ILE A 729 4.14 -13.50 -17.33
CA ILE A 729 4.52 -14.18 -18.57
C ILE A 729 3.75 -15.48 -18.63
N GLN A 730 3.16 -15.77 -19.78
CA GLN A 730 2.36 -16.98 -19.97
C GLN A 730 2.63 -17.61 -21.32
N LEU A 731 2.72 -18.94 -21.34
CA LEU A 731 2.78 -19.76 -22.55
C LEU A 731 1.67 -20.80 -22.47
N GLY A 732 0.79 -20.81 -23.45
CA GLY A 732 -0.34 -21.73 -23.53
C GLY A 732 -0.37 -22.55 -24.81
N TYR A 733 -1.08 -23.66 -24.77
CA TYR A 733 -1.39 -24.47 -25.95
C TYR A 733 -2.85 -24.87 -25.93
N THR A 734 -3.56 -24.52 -26.98
CA THR A 734 -4.95 -24.93 -27.21
C THR A 734 -4.96 -26.12 -28.18
N PHE A 735 -5.51 -27.23 -27.72
CA PHE A 735 -5.58 -28.46 -28.52
C PHE A 735 -6.52 -28.32 -29.69
N PRO A 736 -6.17 -28.91 -30.86
CA PRO A 736 -7.05 -28.94 -32.03
C PRO A 736 -8.39 -29.63 -31.73
N THR A 737 -9.49 -29.06 -32.26
CA THR A 737 -10.85 -29.56 -32.07
C THR A 737 -11.03 -31.04 -32.46
N GLN A 738 -10.28 -31.51 -33.47
CA GLN A 738 -10.32 -32.92 -33.92
C GLN A 738 -9.90 -33.93 -32.84
N ILE A 739 -9.04 -33.50 -31.89
CA ILE A 739 -8.59 -34.35 -30.77
C ILE A 739 -9.59 -34.26 -29.61
N ILE A 740 -10.04 -33.04 -29.26
CA ILE A 740 -10.86 -32.79 -28.08
C ILE A 740 -12.31 -33.18 -28.27
N ASN A 741 -12.84 -33.17 -29.50
CA ASN A 741 -14.21 -33.67 -29.79
C ASN A 741 -14.42 -35.11 -29.35
N LYS A 742 -13.35 -35.95 -29.36
CA LYS A 742 -13.41 -37.33 -28.84
C LYS A 742 -13.65 -37.37 -27.34
N LEU A 743 -13.34 -36.28 -26.62
CA LEU A 743 -13.55 -36.10 -25.17
C LEU A 743 -14.83 -35.31 -24.86
N HIS A 744 -15.68 -35.07 -25.85
CA HIS A 744 -16.89 -34.22 -25.74
C HIS A 744 -16.59 -32.79 -25.23
N MET A 745 -15.40 -32.25 -25.56
CA MET A 745 -14.97 -30.89 -25.20
C MET A 745 -14.99 -30.00 -26.43
N GLN A 746 -15.40 -28.75 -26.26
CA GLN A 746 -15.35 -27.70 -27.27
C GLN A 746 -13.97 -27.01 -27.31
N LYS A 747 -13.33 -26.84 -26.13
CA LYS A 747 -12.01 -26.22 -25.99
C LYS A 747 -11.26 -26.86 -24.84
N LEU A 748 -9.96 -27.16 -25.08
CA LEU A 748 -9.04 -27.56 -24.05
C LEU A 748 -7.75 -26.76 -24.25
N ARG A 749 -7.33 -26.01 -23.22
CA ARG A 749 -6.07 -25.26 -23.21
C ARG A 749 -5.29 -25.58 -21.94
N VAL A 750 -4.02 -25.86 -22.07
CA VAL A 750 -3.06 -25.97 -20.97
C VAL A 750 -2.11 -24.79 -21.02
N TYR A 751 -1.63 -24.31 -19.89
CA TYR A 751 -0.67 -23.22 -19.85
C TYR A 751 0.23 -23.25 -18.62
N VAL A 752 1.37 -22.62 -18.77
CA VAL A 752 2.24 -22.23 -17.66
C VAL A 752 2.30 -20.71 -17.60
N SER A 753 2.24 -20.17 -16.42
CA SER A 753 2.42 -18.74 -16.18
C SER A 753 3.37 -18.48 -15.02
N ALA A 754 4.02 -17.33 -15.05
CA ALA A 754 4.86 -16.91 -13.95
C ALA A 754 4.66 -15.40 -13.71
N GLU A 755 4.58 -15.02 -12.43
CA GLU A 755 4.33 -13.65 -11.98
C GLU A 755 5.51 -13.10 -11.20
N ASN A 756 5.82 -11.82 -11.40
CA ASN A 756 6.91 -11.09 -10.73
C ASN A 756 8.29 -11.77 -10.86
N VAL A 757 8.56 -12.40 -12.00
CA VAL A 757 9.76 -13.26 -12.24
C VAL A 757 11.03 -12.45 -12.32
N LEU A 758 10.96 -11.26 -12.88
CA LEU A 758 12.12 -10.41 -13.14
C LEU A 758 11.82 -8.97 -12.75
N THR A 759 12.70 -8.39 -11.94
CA THR A 759 12.66 -6.97 -11.60
C THR A 759 14.02 -6.35 -11.93
N ILE A 760 14.00 -5.30 -12.74
CA ILE A 760 15.16 -4.48 -13.07
C ILE A 760 15.04 -3.22 -12.23
N THR A 761 15.97 -3.00 -11.32
CA THR A 761 16.02 -1.84 -10.41
C THR A 761 17.44 -1.58 -9.96
N SER A 762 17.74 -0.35 -9.56
CA SER A 762 19.02 0.02 -8.93
C SER A 762 18.95 0.10 -7.40
N LEU A 763 17.82 -0.27 -6.81
CA LEU A 763 17.71 -0.34 -5.34
C LEU A 763 18.64 -1.42 -4.79
N PRO A 764 19.18 -1.24 -3.57
CA PRO A 764 19.97 -2.26 -2.90
C PRO A 764 19.21 -3.58 -2.72
N SER A 765 19.94 -4.69 -2.70
CA SER A 765 19.37 -6.03 -2.44
C SER A 765 18.51 -6.03 -1.18
N GLY A 766 17.35 -6.70 -1.24
CA GLY A 766 16.41 -6.78 -0.13
C GLY A 766 15.33 -5.67 -0.14
N PHE A 767 15.49 -4.62 -0.94
CA PHE A 767 14.44 -3.62 -1.13
C PHE A 767 13.66 -3.86 -2.41
N ASP A 768 12.34 -3.91 -2.28
CA ASP A 768 11.45 -4.01 -3.43
C ASP A 768 10.89 -2.63 -3.79
N PRO A 769 10.98 -2.18 -5.06
CA PRO A 769 10.55 -0.84 -5.45
C PRO A 769 9.04 -0.60 -5.31
N GLU A 770 8.22 -1.65 -5.20
CA GLU A 770 6.77 -1.54 -5.01
C GLU A 770 6.37 -1.58 -3.53
N THR A 771 7.17 -2.24 -2.67
CA THR A 771 6.87 -2.45 -1.25
C THR A 771 7.99 -1.93 -0.35
N THR A 772 8.47 -0.71 -0.60
CA THR A 772 9.63 -0.14 0.09
C THR A 772 9.35 0.23 1.55
N TYR A 773 8.14 0.74 1.84
CA TYR A 773 7.77 1.25 3.16
C TYR A 773 6.84 0.32 3.91
N SER A 774 7.07 0.18 5.22
CA SER A 774 6.22 -0.58 6.15
C SER A 774 5.11 0.29 6.74
N SER A 775 4.03 -0.34 7.19
CA SER A 775 3.02 0.29 8.05
C SER A 775 3.44 0.41 9.52
N TYR A 776 4.55 -0.23 9.92
CA TYR A 776 5.04 -0.21 11.29
C TYR A 776 5.99 0.98 11.50
N SER A 777 5.52 2.08 12.06
CA SER A 777 6.22 3.31 12.48
C SER A 777 7.28 3.88 11.51
N ASP A 778 7.74 5.09 11.74
CA ASP A 778 8.75 5.78 10.93
C ASP A 778 10.12 5.07 10.97
N GLY A 779 10.93 5.22 9.93
CA GLY A 779 12.27 4.64 9.86
C GLY A 779 12.30 3.14 9.52
N ASN A 780 11.32 2.64 8.78
CA ASN A 780 11.12 1.20 8.59
C ASN A 780 11.13 0.73 7.14
N SER A 781 11.97 1.32 6.31
CA SER A 781 12.16 0.85 4.93
C SER A 781 12.51 -0.65 4.87
N GLY A 782 11.80 -1.40 4.03
CA GLY A 782 12.05 -2.83 3.80
C GLY A 782 11.46 -3.81 4.82
N LYS A 783 10.82 -3.35 5.89
CA LYS A 783 10.18 -4.20 6.92
C LYS A 783 8.74 -4.57 6.52
N THR A 784 8.59 -5.31 5.44
CA THR A 784 7.28 -5.67 4.85
C THR A 784 7.19 -7.15 4.56
N TYR A 785 5.96 -7.65 4.36
CA TYR A 785 5.76 -8.98 3.79
C TYR A 785 6.38 -9.01 2.38
N PRO A 786 7.24 -10.00 2.05
CA PRO A 786 7.93 -10.03 0.76
C PRO A 786 6.95 -10.25 -0.40
N LEU A 787 7.15 -9.50 -1.50
CA LEU A 787 6.43 -9.74 -2.73
C LEU A 787 6.85 -11.10 -3.32
N GLN A 788 5.86 -11.92 -3.67
CA GLN A 788 6.08 -13.28 -4.14
C GLN A 788 6.31 -13.35 -5.64
N THR A 789 7.20 -14.24 -6.06
CA THR A 789 7.25 -14.79 -7.42
C THR A 789 6.39 -16.04 -7.44
N THR A 790 5.39 -16.07 -8.33
CA THR A 790 4.46 -17.21 -8.44
C THR A 790 4.64 -17.91 -9.79
N ILE A 791 4.76 -19.23 -9.79
CA ILE A 791 4.76 -20.06 -11.00
C ILE A 791 3.52 -20.95 -10.95
N SER A 792 2.70 -20.89 -11.98
CA SER A 792 1.42 -21.57 -12.03
C SER A 792 1.30 -22.47 -13.27
N PHE A 793 0.67 -23.62 -13.09
CA PHE A 793 0.23 -24.51 -14.17
C PHE A 793 -1.29 -24.50 -14.20
N GLY A 794 -1.87 -24.28 -15.36
CA GLY A 794 -3.31 -24.18 -15.48
C GLY A 794 -3.88 -24.99 -16.65
N LEU A 795 -5.16 -25.34 -16.48
CA LEU A 795 -5.96 -26.03 -17.48
C LEU A 795 -7.30 -25.33 -17.61
N ASN A 796 -7.72 -25.01 -18.84
CA ASN A 796 -9.04 -24.50 -19.17
C ASN A 796 -9.76 -25.50 -20.09
N ALA A 797 -10.91 -25.99 -19.65
CA ALA A 797 -11.76 -26.91 -20.44
C ALA A 797 -13.15 -26.29 -20.63
N THR A 798 -13.70 -26.37 -21.84
CA THR A 798 -15.08 -25.97 -22.18
C THR A 798 -15.79 -27.19 -22.79
N PHE A 799 -16.95 -27.50 -22.28
CA PHE A 799 -17.80 -28.62 -22.71
C PHE A 799 -19.03 -28.17 -23.51
#